data_7696c1907f5d796fdca998a21ece036d
#
_entry.id   7696c1907f5d796fdca998a21ece036d
#
_cell.length_a   1.000
_cell.length_b   1.000
_cell.length_c   1.000
_cell.angle_alpha   90.00
_cell.angle_beta   90.00
_cell.angle_gamma   90.00
#
_symmetry.space_group_name_H-M   'P 1'
#
loop_
_entity.id
_entity.type
_entity.pdbx_description
1 polymer ?
#
loop_
_entity_poly.entity_id
_entity_poly.type
_entity_poly.pdbx_seq_one_letter_code
_entity_poly.pdbx_strand_id
1 'polypeptide(L)'
;MPRTVPIEKTRNIGIMAHIDAGKTTTTERILFYTGRTHKMGEVHEGAAVMDWMEQEQERGITITSAATTAAWRDHRVNIIDTPGHVDFTVEVERSLRVLDGAVAVFDSVAGVEPQSETVWRQADKYRVPRIAFMNKLDRVGADFEAAVQTMVDRLAAHPVPVQLPIGAEADFTGVIDLVNMKAIVYKDDLGQEWELQDIPAGLQEAAKAARTELIEAVAEYDDDLMEDYLEEKEISPGRLIGDIRKATLDISMTPVLCGSAFKNKGVQPLLDAVIDYLPSPADVPPVTGLAGSQIEAADEAVPETREAKDDAPFSALAFKVMSDPFVGKLTYFRVYSGKVQAGSRILNSTNGRTERVGRILMMHANSREEQDEIYAGDIAAAVGLKQTSTGDTLSAPDAPVVLETMQFPDPVVHLSIEPKTKADQEKLGVALARLAEEDPTFQVRTDEETGQTVISGMGELHLEVIVDRMKREFNVEAAVGRPQVAYRETVRGEAHKVEGKLIRQTGGAGQYGVVYIDLEPAPGEGFDFVNKIKGGSVPSEFIPAVEKGIEEALESGVKAGYPMVDVRTTLVDGKYHDTDSSEIAFKIAGSIALKEAAKRADPVLLEPVMAVEVVTPQEFVGDVIGDLSRRRGRVEAQEPRGNAVVVNASVPLSAMFGYATDLRSTTQGRANYSMQFDRYEEVPPNIAEEIIEHRTGEPVGAGA
;
A
#
# COMPACT_ATOMS: atom_id res chain seq x y z
N MET A 1 26.28 17.18 16.42
CA MET A 1 25.77 18.51 16.89
C MET A 1 24.43 18.29 17.57
N PRO A 2 23.97 19.12 18.48
CA PRO A 2 22.63 18.99 19.00
C PRO A 2 21.61 19.15 17.88
N ARG A 3 20.44 18.52 18.01
CA ARG A 3 19.29 18.62 17.12
C ARG A 3 18.98 20.09 16.78
N THR A 4 18.81 20.41 15.50
CA THR A 4 18.55 21.79 15.05
C THR A 4 17.09 22.21 15.19
N VAL A 5 16.15 21.26 15.07
CA VAL A 5 14.71 21.46 15.20
C VAL A 5 14.18 20.52 16.28
N PRO A 6 13.50 21.00 17.34
CA PRO A 6 12.89 20.16 18.35
C PRO A 6 11.90 19.14 17.77
N ILE A 7 11.73 17.99 18.42
CA ILE A 7 10.85 16.91 17.94
C ILE A 7 9.40 17.38 17.86
N GLU A 8 8.96 18.23 18.78
CA GLU A 8 7.62 18.82 18.82
C GLU A 8 7.35 19.73 17.62
N LYS A 9 8.40 20.27 17.02
CA LYS A 9 8.36 21.09 15.81
C LYS A 9 8.63 20.31 14.53
N THR A 10 8.59 18.99 14.57
CA THR A 10 8.68 18.13 13.39
C THR A 10 7.30 17.63 13.00
N ARG A 11 7.02 17.55 11.70
CA ARG A 11 5.80 16.97 11.12
C ARG A 11 6.21 15.99 10.03
N ASN A 12 5.82 14.74 10.16
CA ASN A 12 5.99 13.71 9.12
C ASN A 12 4.65 13.45 8.49
N ILE A 13 4.41 14.00 7.32
CA ILE A 13 3.11 13.96 6.67
C ILE A 13 3.15 13.24 5.32
N GLY A 14 2.06 12.55 5.00
CA GLY A 14 1.77 12.03 3.67
C GLY A 14 0.73 12.88 2.97
N ILE A 15 0.87 13.04 1.66
CA ILE A 15 -0.19 13.60 0.83
C ILE A 15 -0.83 12.44 0.07
N MET A 16 -2.07 12.15 0.41
CA MET A 16 -2.84 11.05 -0.17
C MET A 16 -4.03 11.59 -0.97
N ALA A 17 -4.29 10.99 -2.12
CA ALA A 17 -5.35 11.42 -3.02
C ALA A 17 -5.65 10.32 -4.05
N HIS A 18 -6.82 10.39 -4.67
CA HIS A 18 -7.06 9.65 -5.90
C HIS A 18 -6.32 10.29 -7.09
N ILE A 19 -6.29 9.57 -8.21
CA ILE A 19 -5.70 10.05 -9.46
C ILE A 19 -6.42 11.35 -9.87
N ASP A 20 -5.66 12.33 -10.34
CA ASP A 20 -6.15 13.64 -10.76
C ASP A 20 -6.79 14.54 -9.68
N ALA A 21 -6.83 14.17 -8.39
CA ALA A 21 -7.30 15.09 -7.34
C ALA A 21 -6.44 16.36 -7.18
N GLY A 22 -5.26 16.36 -7.78
CA GLY A 22 -4.30 17.45 -7.70
C GLY A 22 -3.25 17.28 -6.60
N LYS A 23 -2.93 16.03 -6.24
CA LYS A 23 -1.91 15.67 -5.24
C LYS A 23 -0.56 16.32 -5.57
N THR A 24 0.04 15.98 -6.72
CA THR A 24 1.34 16.50 -7.14
C THR A 24 1.32 18.02 -7.26
N THR A 25 0.23 18.61 -7.81
CA THR A 25 0.08 20.07 -7.86
C THR A 25 0.10 20.69 -6.46
N THR A 26 -0.60 20.09 -5.49
CA THR A 26 -0.60 20.58 -4.10
C THR A 26 0.80 20.49 -3.49
N THR A 27 1.50 19.38 -3.68
CA THR A 27 2.88 19.18 -3.21
C THR A 27 3.84 20.20 -3.82
N GLU A 28 3.76 20.43 -5.13
CA GLU A 28 4.59 21.43 -5.82
C GLU A 28 4.34 22.87 -5.29
N ARG A 29 3.10 23.22 -4.98
CA ARG A 29 2.77 24.53 -4.36
C ARG A 29 3.32 24.64 -2.94
N ILE A 30 3.27 23.55 -2.16
CA ILE A 30 3.89 23.51 -0.84
C ILE A 30 5.40 23.74 -0.95
N LEU A 31 6.09 23.09 -1.88
CA LEU A 31 7.52 23.28 -2.11
C LEU A 31 7.86 24.72 -2.54
N PHE A 32 7.03 25.32 -3.38
CA PHE A 32 7.20 26.70 -3.80
C PHE A 32 7.04 27.69 -2.64
N TYR A 33 5.97 27.61 -1.86
CA TYR A 33 5.73 28.52 -0.74
C TYR A 33 6.72 28.35 0.41
N THR A 34 7.29 27.17 0.58
CA THR A 34 8.34 26.91 1.56
C THR A 34 9.75 27.29 1.05
N GLY A 35 9.84 27.84 -0.17
CA GLY A 35 11.11 28.30 -0.76
C GLY A 35 12.07 27.18 -1.19
N ARG A 36 11.56 25.94 -1.31
CA ARG A 36 12.38 24.80 -1.77
C ARG A 36 12.54 24.78 -3.28
N THR A 37 11.58 25.30 -4.01
CA THR A 37 11.66 25.49 -5.47
C THR A 37 11.49 26.97 -5.80
N HIS A 38 12.19 27.42 -6.85
CA HIS A 38 12.10 28.81 -7.32
C HIS A 38 11.05 28.99 -8.42
N LYS A 39 10.54 27.89 -8.95
CA LYS A 39 9.49 27.85 -9.97
C LYS A 39 8.43 26.86 -9.53
N MET A 40 7.18 27.14 -9.86
CA MET A 40 6.09 26.17 -9.72
C MET A 40 6.24 25.13 -10.82
N GLY A 41 6.37 23.85 -10.44
CA GLY A 41 6.33 22.73 -11.37
C GLY A 41 4.90 22.50 -11.84
N GLU A 42 4.69 22.45 -13.14
CA GLU A 42 3.40 22.07 -13.73
C GLU A 42 3.45 20.62 -14.17
N VAL A 43 2.51 19.80 -13.67
CA VAL A 43 2.43 18.36 -13.96
C VAL A 43 2.26 18.11 -15.46
N HIS A 44 1.41 18.91 -16.12
CA HIS A 44 1.15 18.77 -17.56
C HIS A 44 2.33 19.15 -18.47
N GLU A 45 3.32 19.88 -17.92
CA GLU A 45 4.53 20.25 -18.66
C GLU A 45 5.71 19.31 -18.33
N GLY A 46 5.51 18.29 -17.47
CA GLY A 46 6.56 17.39 -17.02
C GLY A 46 7.63 18.09 -16.16
N ALA A 47 7.28 19.23 -15.55
CA ALA A 47 8.20 20.06 -14.79
C ALA A 47 8.08 19.87 -13.26
N ALA A 48 7.25 18.93 -12.80
CA ALA A 48 7.07 18.62 -11.39
C ALA A 48 8.34 18.01 -10.79
N VAL A 49 8.80 18.57 -9.67
CA VAL A 49 10.05 18.15 -9.01
C VAL A 49 9.88 16.83 -8.26
N MET A 50 8.68 16.57 -7.75
CA MET A 50 8.37 15.34 -7.01
C MET A 50 8.20 14.13 -7.93
N ASP A 51 7.69 14.32 -9.14
CA ASP A 51 7.60 13.29 -10.18
C ASP A 51 8.95 13.23 -10.92
N TRP A 52 9.95 12.60 -10.28
CA TRP A 52 11.33 12.61 -10.77
C TRP A 52 11.61 11.56 -11.86
N MET A 53 10.77 10.53 -11.98
CA MET A 53 10.87 9.52 -13.02
C MET A 53 10.31 10.06 -14.35
N GLU A 54 11.02 9.79 -15.46
CA GLU A 54 10.52 10.14 -16.80
C GLU A 54 9.11 9.57 -17.06
N GLN A 55 8.84 8.37 -16.56
CA GLN A 55 7.55 7.70 -16.70
C GLN A 55 6.42 8.41 -15.91
N GLU A 56 6.72 8.97 -14.74
CA GLU A 56 5.78 9.77 -13.97
C GLU A 56 5.41 11.03 -14.74
N GLN A 57 6.42 11.70 -15.30
CA GLN A 57 6.24 12.91 -16.11
C GLN A 57 5.49 12.65 -17.42
N GLU A 58 5.81 11.56 -18.11
CA GLU A 58 5.15 11.17 -19.36
C GLU A 58 3.68 10.78 -19.16
N ARG A 59 3.36 10.13 -18.03
CA ARG A 59 2.01 9.62 -17.72
C ARG A 59 1.17 10.59 -16.89
N GLY A 60 1.81 11.57 -16.24
CA GLY A 60 1.17 12.49 -15.32
C GLY A 60 0.66 11.84 -14.03
N ILE A 61 1.25 10.70 -13.61
CA ILE A 61 0.90 9.97 -12.40
C ILE A 61 2.12 9.72 -11.54
N THR A 62 1.99 9.83 -10.22
CA THR A 62 3.03 9.41 -9.29
C THR A 62 3.06 7.88 -9.20
N ILE A 63 4.22 7.28 -9.43
CA ILE A 63 4.47 5.84 -9.41
C ILE A 63 5.18 5.45 -8.11
N THR A 64 6.23 6.19 -7.74
CA THR A 64 7.02 5.91 -6.55
C THR A 64 6.85 7.03 -5.52
N SER A 65 6.80 6.67 -4.24
CA SER A 65 6.79 7.68 -3.19
C SER A 65 8.10 8.47 -3.19
N ALA A 66 8.00 9.79 -3.16
CA ALA A 66 9.12 10.70 -3.02
C ALA A 66 9.09 11.36 -1.64
N ALA A 67 10.25 11.48 -1.01
CA ALA A 67 10.37 12.14 0.29
C ALA A 67 11.09 13.47 0.12
N THR A 68 10.56 14.52 0.73
CA THR A 68 11.19 15.84 0.75
C THR A 68 11.01 16.50 2.11
N THR A 69 11.85 17.47 2.41
CA THR A 69 11.81 18.23 3.66
C THR A 69 11.63 19.71 3.37
N ALA A 70 10.65 20.32 3.99
CA ALA A 70 10.34 21.74 3.93
C ALA A 70 10.41 22.38 5.32
N ALA A 71 10.41 23.71 5.36
CA ALA A 71 10.34 24.47 6.60
C ALA A 71 9.16 25.46 6.53
N TRP A 72 8.33 25.49 7.57
CA TRP A 72 7.19 26.39 7.70
C TRP A 72 6.98 26.80 9.16
N ARG A 73 6.82 28.09 9.45
CA ARG A 73 6.61 28.61 10.83
C ARG A 73 7.56 27.99 11.87
N ASP A 74 8.87 27.97 11.58
CA ASP A 74 9.91 27.34 12.41
C ASP A 74 9.73 25.83 12.67
N HIS A 75 8.89 25.16 11.88
CA HIS A 75 8.73 23.71 11.91
C HIS A 75 9.42 23.05 10.73
N ARG A 76 9.90 21.84 10.94
CA ARG A 76 10.35 20.94 9.89
C ARG A 76 9.15 20.08 9.44
N VAL A 77 8.84 20.12 8.16
CA VAL A 77 7.80 19.31 7.57
C VAL A 77 8.44 18.33 6.59
N ASN A 78 8.48 17.06 6.94
CA ASN A 78 8.86 15.98 6.05
C ASN A 78 7.61 15.54 5.31
N ILE A 79 7.65 15.56 4.00
CA ILE A 79 6.51 15.25 3.13
C ILE A 79 6.86 14.01 2.35
N ILE A 80 6.00 13.00 2.44
CA ILE A 80 6.06 11.81 1.58
C ILE A 80 4.87 11.90 0.62
N ASP A 81 5.20 12.05 -0.67
CA ASP A 81 4.21 12.01 -1.74
C ASP A 81 3.88 10.56 -2.07
N THR A 82 2.62 10.15 -1.91
CA THR A 82 2.20 8.75 -2.09
C THR A 82 1.53 8.56 -3.45
N PRO A 83 1.76 7.43 -4.15
CA PRO A 83 1.00 7.13 -5.37
C PRO A 83 -0.50 7.11 -5.13
N GLY A 84 -1.27 7.51 -6.14
CA GLY A 84 -2.73 7.44 -6.10
C GLY A 84 -3.33 6.21 -6.80
N HIS A 85 -2.50 5.41 -7.52
CA HIS A 85 -2.98 4.29 -8.32
C HIS A 85 -2.98 2.98 -7.52
N VAL A 86 -4.02 2.18 -7.71
CA VAL A 86 -4.21 0.89 -6.99
C VAL A 86 -3.10 -0.13 -7.24
N ASP A 87 -2.45 -0.12 -8.40
CA ASP A 87 -1.32 -1.01 -8.70
C ASP A 87 -0.09 -0.72 -7.81
N PHE A 88 -0.05 0.45 -7.16
CA PHE A 88 1.02 0.90 -6.27
C PHE A 88 0.57 1.02 -4.80
N THR A 89 -0.47 0.28 -4.40
CA THR A 89 -1.00 0.30 -3.02
C THR A 89 0.05 -0.01 -1.97
N VAL A 90 1.05 -0.82 -2.31
CA VAL A 90 2.18 -1.14 -1.43
C VAL A 90 3.05 0.09 -1.13
N GLU A 91 3.27 0.96 -2.13
CA GLU A 91 3.96 2.25 -1.91
C GLU A 91 3.18 3.14 -0.94
N VAL A 92 1.85 3.13 -1.03
CA VAL A 92 0.97 3.85 -0.10
C VAL A 92 1.08 3.26 1.30
N GLU A 93 0.98 1.95 1.43
CA GLU A 93 1.05 1.25 2.73
C GLU A 93 2.40 1.46 3.42
N ARG A 94 3.51 1.34 2.68
CA ARG A 94 4.86 1.64 3.18
C ARG A 94 4.97 3.08 3.70
N SER A 95 4.41 4.01 2.96
CA SER A 95 4.42 5.42 3.33
C SER A 95 3.58 5.68 4.57
N LEU A 96 2.35 5.20 4.63
CA LEU A 96 1.44 5.38 5.77
C LEU A 96 2.00 4.80 7.07
N ARG A 97 2.79 3.73 7.01
CA ARG A 97 3.41 3.11 8.18
C ARG A 97 4.42 4.01 8.89
N VAL A 98 5.03 4.94 8.15
CA VAL A 98 6.09 5.82 8.67
C VAL A 98 5.66 7.28 8.83
N LEU A 99 4.40 7.59 8.57
CA LEU A 99 3.83 8.91 8.75
C LEU A 99 3.24 9.10 10.14
N ASP A 100 3.26 10.33 10.62
CA ASP A 100 2.56 10.73 11.84
C ASP A 100 1.17 11.29 11.54
N GLY A 101 1.00 11.93 10.37
CA GLY A 101 -0.25 12.50 9.92
C GLY A 101 -0.37 12.52 8.41
N ALA A 102 -1.54 12.80 7.90
CA ALA A 102 -1.79 12.86 6.46
C ALA A 102 -2.66 14.04 6.04
N VAL A 103 -2.46 14.49 4.80
CA VAL A 103 -3.34 15.41 4.08
C VAL A 103 -4.07 14.62 3.01
N ALA A 104 -5.38 14.48 3.17
CA ALA A 104 -6.25 13.84 2.18
C ALA A 104 -6.79 14.89 1.20
N VAL A 105 -6.38 14.81 -0.06
CA VAL A 105 -6.80 15.76 -1.11
C VAL A 105 -7.96 15.16 -1.90
N PHE A 106 -9.07 15.86 -1.94
CA PHE A 106 -10.27 15.49 -2.69
C PHE A 106 -10.56 16.49 -3.79
N ASP A 107 -11.19 16.04 -4.86
CA ASP A 107 -11.72 16.91 -5.93
C ASP A 107 -13.08 17.44 -5.52
N SER A 108 -13.27 18.76 -5.53
CA SER A 108 -14.55 19.39 -5.16
C SER A 108 -15.70 19.12 -6.15
N VAL A 109 -15.42 18.54 -7.32
CA VAL A 109 -16.44 18.11 -8.29
C VAL A 109 -16.83 16.64 -8.07
N ALA A 110 -15.85 15.75 -7.91
CA ALA A 110 -16.06 14.31 -7.79
C ALA A 110 -16.29 13.85 -6.34
N GLY A 111 -15.77 14.60 -5.36
CA GLY A 111 -15.79 14.20 -3.96
C GLY A 111 -14.88 12.97 -3.69
N VAL A 112 -15.39 12.04 -2.90
CA VAL A 112 -14.70 10.78 -2.59
C VAL A 112 -14.85 9.81 -3.75
N GLU A 113 -13.72 9.33 -4.25
CA GLU A 113 -13.63 8.28 -5.27
C GLU A 113 -13.14 6.96 -4.65
N PRO A 114 -13.30 5.78 -5.29
CA PRO A 114 -12.94 4.50 -4.73
C PRO A 114 -11.49 4.38 -4.32
N GLN A 115 -10.60 5.02 -5.07
CA GLN A 115 -9.18 5.07 -4.71
C GLN A 115 -8.97 5.83 -3.41
N SER A 116 -9.75 6.91 -3.19
CA SER A 116 -9.75 7.63 -1.92
C SER A 116 -10.20 6.73 -0.76
N GLU A 117 -11.24 5.90 -0.98
CA GLU A 117 -11.72 4.93 0.02
C GLU A 117 -10.62 3.93 0.41
N THR A 118 -9.90 3.39 -0.59
CA THR A 118 -8.83 2.42 -0.35
C THR A 118 -7.72 3.02 0.50
N VAL A 119 -7.22 4.20 0.13
CA VAL A 119 -6.16 4.89 0.88
C VAL A 119 -6.65 5.31 2.26
N TRP A 120 -7.91 5.73 2.38
CA TRP A 120 -8.53 6.09 3.66
C TRP A 120 -8.57 4.91 4.62
N ARG A 121 -9.03 3.73 4.16
CA ARG A 121 -9.05 2.50 4.97
C ARG A 121 -7.65 2.06 5.40
N GLN A 122 -6.65 2.23 4.55
CA GLN A 122 -5.26 1.98 4.92
C GLN A 122 -4.79 2.94 6.01
N ALA A 123 -5.14 4.23 5.91
CA ALA A 123 -4.84 5.21 6.95
C ALA A 123 -5.57 4.90 8.28
N ASP A 124 -6.80 4.35 8.24
CA ASP A 124 -7.52 3.85 9.42
C ASP A 124 -6.81 2.66 10.07
N LYS A 125 -6.36 1.69 9.26
CA LYS A 125 -5.59 0.53 9.71
C LYS A 125 -4.36 0.94 10.54
N TYR A 126 -3.65 1.96 10.10
CA TYR A 126 -2.47 2.49 10.80
C TYR A 126 -2.77 3.62 11.78
N ARG A 127 -4.04 3.95 11.99
CA ARG A 127 -4.50 5.02 12.87
C ARG A 127 -3.78 6.35 12.63
N VAL A 128 -3.64 6.73 11.35
CA VAL A 128 -2.99 7.98 10.95
C VAL A 128 -3.97 9.15 11.05
N PRO A 129 -3.73 10.13 11.95
CA PRO A 129 -4.50 11.38 12.01
C PRO A 129 -4.43 12.15 10.69
N ARG A 130 -5.52 12.76 10.28
CA ARG A 130 -5.56 13.40 8.96
C ARG A 130 -6.42 14.66 8.93
N ILE A 131 -6.07 15.54 7.98
CA ILE A 131 -6.88 16.69 7.57
C ILE A 131 -7.29 16.49 6.12
N ALA A 132 -8.44 17.02 5.74
CA ALA A 132 -8.94 16.96 4.37
C ALA A 132 -8.77 18.31 3.66
N PHE A 133 -8.42 18.28 2.38
CA PHE A 133 -8.30 19.45 1.54
C PHE A 133 -9.18 19.28 0.30
N MET A 134 -10.30 20.04 0.24
CA MET A 134 -11.19 20.10 -0.91
C MET A 134 -10.57 21.01 -1.96
N ASN A 135 -9.95 20.36 -2.96
CA ASN A 135 -9.18 21.00 -4.02
C ASN A 135 -10.05 21.25 -5.25
N LYS A 136 -9.56 22.07 -6.17
CA LYS A 136 -10.17 22.37 -7.48
C LYS A 136 -11.50 23.13 -7.40
N LEU A 137 -11.66 23.98 -6.41
CA LEU A 137 -12.85 24.84 -6.30
C LEU A 137 -13.03 25.84 -7.48
N ASP A 138 -12.01 25.96 -8.33
CA ASP A 138 -12.02 26.73 -9.57
C ASP A 138 -12.66 26.00 -10.75
N ARG A 139 -12.96 24.71 -10.63
CA ARG A 139 -13.57 23.92 -11.71
C ARG A 139 -15.07 24.12 -11.80
N VAL A 140 -15.59 24.04 -13.04
CA VAL A 140 -17.04 24.04 -13.29
C VAL A 140 -17.67 22.82 -12.65
N GLY A 141 -18.72 23.03 -11.88
CA GLY A 141 -19.42 22.00 -11.11
C GLY A 141 -18.83 21.73 -9.73
N ALA A 142 -17.86 22.54 -9.27
CA ALA A 142 -17.31 22.41 -7.93
C ALA A 142 -18.35 22.78 -6.86
N ASP A 143 -18.60 21.85 -5.94
CA ASP A 143 -19.53 22.01 -4.81
C ASP A 143 -18.84 21.52 -3.53
N PHE A 144 -18.50 22.46 -2.65
CA PHE A 144 -17.79 22.17 -1.41
C PHE A 144 -18.63 21.33 -0.45
N GLU A 145 -19.90 21.68 -0.24
CA GLU A 145 -20.77 20.99 0.71
C GLU A 145 -21.10 19.57 0.24
N ALA A 146 -21.41 19.41 -1.04
CA ALA A 146 -21.64 18.09 -1.64
C ALA A 146 -20.38 17.20 -1.54
N ALA A 147 -19.19 17.76 -1.80
CA ALA A 147 -17.94 17.02 -1.68
C ALA A 147 -17.66 16.59 -0.23
N VAL A 148 -17.88 17.45 0.75
CA VAL A 148 -17.78 17.12 2.18
C VAL A 148 -18.78 16.02 2.56
N GLN A 149 -20.02 16.08 2.05
CA GLN A 149 -21.04 15.06 2.32
C GLN A 149 -20.62 13.67 1.83
N THR A 150 -19.87 13.58 0.71
CA THR A 150 -19.37 12.28 0.23
C THR A 150 -18.40 11.62 1.21
N MET A 151 -17.70 12.38 2.08
CA MET A 151 -16.86 11.80 3.13
C MET A 151 -17.68 11.09 4.20
N VAL A 152 -18.86 11.66 4.55
CA VAL A 152 -19.79 11.02 5.47
C VAL A 152 -20.34 9.73 4.86
N ASP A 153 -20.85 9.84 3.62
CA ASP A 153 -21.60 8.78 2.97
C ASP A 153 -20.73 7.57 2.59
N ARG A 154 -19.46 7.80 2.24
CA ARG A 154 -18.58 6.75 1.68
C ARG A 154 -17.44 6.31 2.59
N LEU A 155 -16.94 7.24 3.43
CA LEU A 155 -15.81 6.95 4.31
C LEU A 155 -16.25 6.70 5.75
N ALA A 156 -17.54 6.93 6.07
CA ALA A 156 -18.04 6.97 7.45
C ALA A 156 -17.19 7.90 8.35
N ALA A 157 -16.62 8.95 7.75
CA ALA A 157 -15.79 9.93 8.44
C ALA A 157 -16.66 10.99 9.14
N HIS A 158 -16.06 11.71 10.09
CA HIS A 158 -16.65 12.90 10.69
C HIS A 158 -15.92 14.17 10.19
N PRO A 159 -16.20 14.63 8.96
CA PRO A 159 -15.58 15.83 8.41
C PRO A 159 -16.19 17.08 9.05
N VAL A 160 -15.33 17.98 9.51
CA VAL A 160 -15.75 19.25 10.11
C VAL A 160 -15.05 20.39 9.40
N PRO A 161 -15.78 21.22 8.64
CA PRO A 161 -15.21 22.37 7.96
C PRO A 161 -14.58 23.37 8.95
N VAL A 162 -13.31 23.68 8.74
CA VAL A 162 -12.61 24.77 9.45
C VAL A 162 -12.45 25.99 8.56
N GLN A 163 -12.83 25.87 7.30
CA GLN A 163 -12.85 26.93 6.29
C GLN A 163 -14.09 26.81 5.41
N LEU A 164 -14.51 27.94 4.85
CA LEU A 164 -15.51 27.99 3.77
C LEU A 164 -14.93 28.69 2.54
N PRO A 165 -15.33 28.31 1.31
CA PRO A 165 -14.89 29.00 0.11
C PRO A 165 -15.56 30.37 -0.05
N ILE A 166 -14.83 31.31 -0.66
CA ILE A 166 -15.39 32.62 -1.12
C ILE A 166 -15.58 32.49 -2.63
N GLY A 167 -16.82 32.26 -3.05
CA GLY A 167 -17.15 31.94 -4.43
C GLY A 167 -16.86 30.51 -4.80
N ALA A 168 -17.23 30.14 -6.02
CA ALA A 168 -16.95 28.83 -6.62
C ALA A 168 -16.64 29.02 -8.11
N GLU A 169 -16.05 28.01 -8.74
CA GLU A 169 -15.70 28.03 -10.16
C GLU A 169 -14.80 29.23 -10.53
N ALA A 170 -15.22 30.03 -11.54
CA ALA A 170 -14.50 31.22 -11.98
C ALA A 170 -14.48 32.34 -10.92
N ASP A 171 -15.45 32.33 -10.01
CA ASP A 171 -15.60 33.35 -8.96
C ASP A 171 -14.91 32.96 -7.65
N PHE A 172 -14.15 31.85 -7.61
CA PHE A 172 -13.39 31.45 -6.44
C PHE A 172 -12.21 32.40 -6.19
N THR A 173 -12.31 33.23 -5.13
CA THR A 173 -11.35 34.30 -4.84
C THR A 173 -10.54 34.07 -3.57
N GLY A 174 -10.99 33.21 -2.65
CA GLY A 174 -10.32 32.99 -1.38
C GLY A 174 -11.11 32.08 -0.45
N VAL A 175 -10.75 32.10 0.81
CA VAL A 175 -11.34 31.25 1.84
C VAL A 175 -11.69 32.05 3.09
N ILE A 176 -12.72 31.63 3.82
CA ILE A 176 -13.07 32.14 5.15
C ILE A 176 -12.48 31.21 6.18
N ASP A 177 -11.66 31.72 7.07
CA ASP A 177 -11.14 31.02 8.24
C ASP A 177 -12.19 31.11 9.37
N LEU A 178 -12.81 29.99 9.70
CA LEU A 178 -13.84 29.89 10.74
C LEU A 178 -13.27 29.98 12.15
N VAL A 179 -11.99 29.68 12.34
CA VAL A 179 -11.33 29.76 13.65
C VAL A 179 -11.07 31.21 14.03
N ASN A 180 -10.56 32.02 13.09
CA ASN A 180 -10.24 33.41 13.32
C ASN A 180 -11.38 34.38 12.87
N MET A 181 -12.40 33.85 12.20
CA MET A 181 -13.52 34.63 11.61
C MET A 181 -13.02 35.77 10.71
N LYS A 182 -12.14 35.43 9.80
CA LYS A 182 -11.56 36.35 8.81
C LYS A 182 -11.60 35.73 7.41
N ALA A 183 -11.67 36.59 6.41
CA ALA A 183 -11.54 36.22 5.00
C ALA A 183 -10.09 36.36 4.54
N ILE A 184 -9.58 35.37 3.86
CA ILE A 184 -8.27 35.36 3.19
C ILE A 184 -8.56 35.51 1.70
N VAL A 185 -8.24 36.67 1.13
CA VAL A 185 -8.51 36.98 -0.28
C VAL A 185 -7.18 37.14 -1.01
N TYR A 186 -7.01 36.41 -2.11
CA TYR A 186 -5.81 36.45 -2.93
C TYR A 186 -5.88 37.53 -3.98
N LYS A 187 -4.78 38.30 -4.16
CA LYS A 187 -4.68 39.44 -5.07
C LYS A 187 -3.94 39.20 -6.35
N ASP A 188 -3.06 38.17 -6.33
CA ASP A 188 -2.24 37.80 -7.47
C ASP A 188 -2.48 36.35 -7.90
N ASP A 189 -2.11 36.04 -9.14
CA ASP A 189 -2.25 34.70 -9.71
C ASP A 189 -1.24 33.70 -9.13
N LEU A 190 -0.16 34.15 -8.53
CA LEU A 190 0.86 33.32 -7.89
C LEU A 190 0.50 32.97 -6.43
N GLY A 191 -0.55 33.57 -5.88
CA GLY A 191 -0.98 33.36 -4.50
C GLY A 191 0.03 33.85 -3.46
N GLN A 192 0.95 34.74 -3.81
CA GLN A 192 1.96 35.29 -2.92
C GLN A 192 1.44 36.52 -2.17
N GLU A 193 0.55 37.30 -2.80
CA GLU A 193 -0.08 38.47 -2.22
C GLU A 193 -1.51 38.13 -1.81
N TRP A 194 -1.77 38.09 -0.53
CA TRP A 194 -3.10 37.87 0.05
C TRP A 194 -3.35 38.84 1.20
N GLU A 195 -4.62 39.09 1.50
CA GLU A 195 -5.03 40.02 2.51
C GLU A 195 -6.08 39.42 3.44
N LEU A 196 -5.85 39.65 4.76
CA LEU A 196 -6.84 39.33 5.77
C LEU A 196 -7.88 40.47 5.81
N GLN A 197 -9.12 40.14 5.51
CA GLN A 197 -10.24 41.06 5.47
C GLN A 197 -11.37 40.63 6.41
N ASP A 198 -12.29 41.49 6.67
CA ASP A 198 -13.54 41.08 7.29
C ASP A 198 -14.37 40.24 6.33
N ILE A 199 -15.11 39.28 6.87
CA ILE A 199 -15.94 38.40 6.06
C ILE A 199 -16.96 39.23 5.26
N PRO A 200 -17.11 39.01 3.94
CA PRO A 200 -18.08 39.69 3.12
C PRO A 200 -19.49 39.63 3.71
N ALA A 201 -20.23 40.77 3.68
CA ALA A 201 -21.53 40.88 4.35
C ALA A 201 -22.51 39.75 3.97
N GLY A 202 -22.49 39.31 2.70
CA GLY A 202 -23.36 38.22 2.22
C GLY A 202 -22.99 36.82 2.75
N LEU A 203 -21.79 36.65 3.34
CA LEU A 203 -21.29 35.35 3.85
C LEU A 203 -21.18 35.33 5.39
N GLN A 204 -21.42 36.44 6.07
CA GLN A 204 -21.26 36.52 7.53
C GLN A 204 -22.19 35.59 8.30
N GLU A 205 -23.45 35.47 7.89
CA GLU A 205 -24.40 34.59 8.58
C GLU A 205 -24.05 33.11 8.34
N ALA A 206 -23.65 32.72 7.12
CA ALA A 206 -23.19 31.39 6.83
C ALA A 206 -21.90 31.03 7.61
N ALA A 207 -20.96 31.98 7.69
CA ALA A 207 -19.72 31.78 8.46
C ALA A 207 -19.97 31.64 9.96
N LYS A 208 -20.94 32.42 10.52
CA LYS A 208 -21.30 32.26 11.93
C LYS A 208 -21.98 30.93 12.21
N ALA A 209 -22.90 30.49 11.35
CA ALA A 209 -23.54 29.20 11.46
C ALA A 209 -22.50 28.05 11.41
N ALA A 210 -21.61 28.06 10.41
CA ALA A 210 -20.56 27.06 10.29
C ALA A 210 -19.56 27.10 11.45
N ARG A 211 -19.25 28.29 12.02
CA ARG A 211 -18.44 28.36 13.24
C ARG A 211 -19.14 27.74 14.43
N THR A 212 -20.45 27.95 14.57
CA THR A 212 -21.24 27.31 15.63
C THR A 212 -21.19 25.79 15.50
N GLU A 213 -21.43 25.24 14.29
CA GLU A 213 -21.31 23.81 14.00
C GLU A 213 -19.91 23.27 14.29
N LEU A 214 -18.86 24.02 13.94
CA LEU A 214 -17.48 23.68 14.25
C LEU A 214 -17.26 23.57 15.78
N ILE A 215 -17.73 24.55 16.55
CA ILE A 215 -17.59 24.54 18.02
C ILE A 215 -18.38 23.39 18.63
N GLU A 216 -19.61 23.16 18.19
CA GLU A 216 -20.45 22.05 18.64
C GLU A 216 -19.79 20.70 18.37
N ALA A 217 -19.29 20.50 17.14
CA ALA A 217 -18.60 19.26 16.78
C ALA A 217 -17.33 18.99 17.59
N VAL A 218 -16.57 20.04 17.91
CA VAL A 218 -15.35 19.89 18.75
C VAL A 218 -15.70 19.69 20.22
N ALA A 219 -16.75 20.36 20.71
CA ALA A 219 -17.21 20.25 22.09
C ALA A 219 -17.73 18.84 22.46
N GLU A 220 -18.12 18.02 21.47
CA GLU A 220 -18.45 16.60 21.72
C GLU A 220 -17.27 15.79 22.29
N TYR A 221 -16.04 16.29 22.12
CA TYR A 221 -14.79 15.61 22.52
C TYR A 221 -14.04 16.33 23.65
N ASP A 222 -14.57 17.44 24.18
CA ASP A 222 -13.97 18.21 25.27
C ASP A 222 -15.03 18.77 26.20
N ASP A 223 -15.15 18.18 27.38
CA ASP A 223 -16.16 18.54 28.37
C ASP A 223 -16.02 20.01 28.85
N ASP A 224 -14.77 20.51 28.98
CA ASP A 224 -14.52 21.90 29.38
C ASP A 224 -14.95 22.89 28.30
N LEU A 225 -14.75 22.52 27.01
CA LEU A 225 -15.23 23.33 25.90
C LEU A 225 -16.76 23.31 25.81
N MET A 226 -17.39 22.17 26.07
CA MET A 226 -18.84 22.03 26.11
C MET A 226 -19.44 22.91 27.22
N GLU A 227 -18.84 22.94 28.42
CA GLU A 227 -19.27 23.82 29.50
C GLU A 227 -19.15 25.30 29.13
N ASP A 228 -18.00 25.71 28.57
CA ASP A 228 -17.77 27.09 28.13
C ASP A 228 -18.75 27.50 27.03
N TYR A 229 -19.09 26.58 26.08
CA TYR A 229 -20.06 26.82 25.04
C TYR A 229 -21.50 27.01 25.59
N LEU A 230 -21.92 26.13 26.52
CA LEU A 230 -23.24 26.20 27.16
C LEU A 230 -23.40 27.44 28.04
N GLU A 231 -22.32 27.96 28.61
CA GLU A 231 -22.30 29.20 29.37
C GLU A 231 -22.16 30.46 28.49
N GLU A 232 -22.22 30.31 27.17
CA GLU A 232 -22.05 31.38 26.16
C GLU A 232 -20.77 32.21 26.34
N LYS A 233 -19.68 31.56 26.82
CA LYS A 233 -18.37 32.20 26.95
C LYS A 233 -17.73 32.37 25.57
N GLU A 234 -16.95 33.46 25.43
CA GLU A 234 -16.17 33.68 24.23
C GLU A 234 -15.03 32.63 24.10
N ILE A 235 -15.09 31.80 23.06
CA ILE A 235 -14.07 30.80 22.76
C ILE A 235 -12.98 31.45 21.89
N SER A 236 -11.78 31.57 22.50
CA SER A 236 -10.62 32.14 21.80
C SER A 236 -10.13 31.25 20.65
N PRO A 237 -9.57 31.83 19.56
CA PRO A 237 -8.98 31.05 18.47
C PRO A 237 -7.91 30.05 18.95
N GLY A 238 -7.06 30.44 19.90
CA GLY A 238 -6.00 29.56 20.44
C GLY A 238 -6.56 28.35 21.19
N ARG A 239 -7.66 28.51 21.92
CA ARG A 239 -8.35 27.38 22.60
C ARG A 239 -8.94 26.45 21.53
N LEU A 240 -9.68 26.99 20.57
CA LEU A 240 -10.32 26.21 19.51
C LEU A 240 -9.31 25.42 18.67
N ILE A 241 -8.14 26.01 18.32
CA ILE A 241 -7.04 25.30 17.64
C ILE A 241 -6.58 24.09 18.48
N GLY A 242 -6.40 24.27 19.79
CA GLY A 242 -5.98 23.19 20.68
C GLY A 242 -6.97 22.03 20.75
N ASP A 243 -8.25 22.35 20.79
CA ASP A 243 -9.32 21.36 20.90
C ASP A 243 -9.56 20.65 19.55
N ILE A 244 -9.50 21.37 18.41
CA ILE A 244 -9.49 20.78 17.05
C ILE A 244 -8.31 19.80 16.93
N ARG A 245 -7.11 20.20 17.36
CA ARG A 245 -5.93 19.34 17.34
C ARG A 245 -6.18 18.06 18.14
N LYS A 246 -6.69 18.16 19.37
CA LYS A 246 -6.97 17.02 20.23
C LYS A 246 -7.92 16.02 19.56
N ALA A 247 -9.05 16.50 19.03
CA ALA A 247 -10.01 15.66 18.31
C ALA A 247 -9.43 15.05 17.02
N THR A 248 -8.52 15.77 16.33
CA THR A 248 -7.82 15.25 15.14
C THR A 248 -6.85 14.14 15.50
N LEU A 249 -6.07 14.30 16.57
CA LEU A 249 -5.11 13.29 17.04
C LEU A 249 -5.80 12.00 17.49
N ASP A 250 -6.96 12.10 18.10
CA ASP A 250 -7.80 10.96 18.49
C ASP A 250 -8.52 10.31 17.28
N ILE A 251 -8.44 10.91 16.10
CA ILE A 251 -9.15 10.48 14.88
C ILE A 251 -10.69 10.53 15.05
N SER A 252 -11.15 11.32 15.99
CA SER A 252 -12.59 11.50 16.27
C SER A 252 -13.25 12.43 15.26
N MET A 253 -12.49 13.37 14.68
CA MET A 253 -12.94 14.27 13.62
C MET A 253 -11.84 14.49 12.56
N THR A 254 -12.25 14.93 11.39
CA THR A 254 -11.35 15.31 10.29
C THR A 254 -11.58 16.77 9.93
N PRO A 255 -10.65 17.69 10.26
CA PRO A 255 -10.73 19.08 9.82
C PRO A 255 -10.73 19.19 8.29
N VAL A 256 -11.66 19.93 7.73
CA VAL A 256 -11.77 20.13 6.28
C VAL A 256 -11.40 21.56 5.91
N LEU A 257 -10.43 21.67 5.01
CA LEU A 257 -9.98 22.89 4.39
C LEU A 257 -10.40 22.92 2.92
N CYS A 258 -10.29 24.06 2.29
CA CYS A 258 -10.69 24.24 0.91
C CYS A 258 -9.75 25.14 0.12
N GLY A 259 -9.68 24.92 -1.22
CA GLY A 259 -8.82 25.70 -2.08
C GLY A 259 -8.78 25.25 -3.53
N SER A 260 -7.86 25.84 -4.25
CA SER A 260 -7.44 25.41 -5.60
C SER A 260 -5.93 25.51 -5.71
N ALA A 261 -5.26 24.36 -5.65
CA ALA A 261 -3.82 24.29 -5.83
C ALA A 261 -3.39 24.81 -7.21
N PHE A 262 -4.19 24.55 -8.25
CA PHE A 262 -3.91 25.04 -9.61
C PHE A 262 -3.99 26.58 -9.70
N LYS A 263 -4.92 27.20 -9.00
CA LYS A 263 -5.07 28.67 -8.91
C LYS A 263 -4.25 29.28 -7.79
N ASN A 264 -3.41 28.51 -7.12
CA ASN A 264 -2.51 28.98 -6.07
C ASN A 264 -3.23 29.59 -4.85
N LYS A 265 -4.43 29.08 -4.51
CA LYS A 265 -5.27 29.61 -3.42
C LYS A 265 -5.56 28.53 -2.38
N GLY A 266 -5.43 28.84 -1.10
CA GLY A 266 -5.73 27.95 0.02
C GLY A 266 -4.57 27.08 0.50
N VAL A 267 -3.39 27.09 -0.16
CA VAL A 267 -2.26 26.21 0.19
C VAL A 267 -1.49 26.67 1.42
N GLN A 268 -1.31 27.99 1.63
CA GLN A 268 -0.68 28.49 2.84
C GLN A 268 -1.49 28.19 4.10
N PRO A 269 -2.82 28.41 4.14
CA PRO A 269 -3.67 27.96 5.23
C PRO A 269 -3.64 26.44 5.45
N LEU A 270 -3.47 25.64 4.39
CA LEU A 270 -3.26 24.19 4.51
C LEU A 270 -1.95 23.89 5.24
N LEU A 271 -0.86 24.60 4.93
CA LEU A 271 0.41 24.46 5.64
C LEU A 271 0.30 24.87 7.12
N ASP A 272 -0.47 25.94 7.42
CA ASP A 272 -0.75 26.33 8.78
C ASP A 272 -1.53 25.23 9.53
N ALA A 273 -2.54 24.64 8.91
CA ALA A 273 -3.32 23.54 9.47
C ALA A 273 -2.49 22.27 9.71
N VAL A 274 -1.51 21.97 8.86
CA VAL A 274 -0.53 20.87 9.08
C VAL A 274 0.23 21.09 10.39
N ILE A 275 0.66 22.33 10.65
CA ILE A 275 1.37 22.65 11.90
C ILE A 275 0.43 22.62 13.11
N ASP A 276 -0.76 23.19 12.96
CA ASP A 276 -1.68 23.42 14.06
C ASP A 276 -2.44 22.14 14.47
N TYR A 277 -2.81 21.27 13.52
CA TYR A 277 -3.69 20.13 13.78
C TYR A 277 -3.01 18.75 13.73
N LEU A 278 -1.96 18.57 12.89
CA LEU A 278 -1.33 17.26 12.77
C LEU A 278 -0.25 17.02 13.84
N PRO A 279 -0.02 15.74 14.21
CA PRO A 279 0.90 15.39 15.28
C PRO A 279 2.37 15.66 14.92
N SER A 280 3.17 15.85 15.95
CA SER A 280 4.61 15.63 15.94
C SER A 280 4.93 14.16 16.26
N PRO A 281 6.16 13.68 16.01
CA PRO A 281 6.57 12.35 16.45
C PRO A 281 6.48 12.12 17.98
N ALA A 282 6.42 13.19 18.76
CA ALA A 282 6.24 13.10 20.22
C ALA A 282 4.78 12.94 20.65
N ASP A 283 3.82 13.29 19.80
CA ASP A 283 2.39 13.18 20.08
C ASP A 283 1.81 11.80 19.73
N VAL A 284 2.49 11.04 18.86
CA VAL A 284 2.02 9.69 18.50
C VAL A 284 2.40 8.67 19.55
N PRO A 285 1.59 7.61 19.74
CA PRO A 285 1.92 6.54 20.66
C PRO A 285 3.31 5.95 20.40
N PRO A 286 4.05 5.57 21.47
CA PRO A 286 5.32 4.88 21.32
C PRO A 286 5.19 3.63 20.45
N VAL A 287 6.18 3.36 19.60
CA VAL A 287 6.15 2.17 18.76
C VAL A 287 6.41 0.92 19.60
N THR A 288 5.62 -0.11 19.39
CA THR A 288 5.79 -1.41 20.06
C THR A 288 6.41 -2.41 19.09
N GLY A 289 7.33 -3.22 19.58
CA GLY A 289 7.97 -4.30 18.87
C GLY A 289 8.18 -5.51 19.78
N LEU A 290 8.90 -6.49 19.29
CA LEU A 290 9.30 -7.67 20.06
C LEU A 290 10.77 -7.55 20.44
N ALA A 291 11.09 -7.77 21.71
CA ALA A 291 12.47 -7.75 22.18
C ALA A 291 13.27 -8.91 21.57
N GLY A 292 14.48 -8.63 21.10
CA GLY A 292 15.38 -9.62 20.52
C GLY A 292 15.71 -9.38 19.06
N SER A 293 16.50 -10.29 18.51
CA SER A 293 16.85 -10.36 17.09
C SER A 293 16.35 -11.70 16.54
N GLN A 294 15.65 -11.66 15.39
CA GLN A 294 15.03 -12.80 14.70
C GLN A 294 13.66 -13.20 15.24
N ILE A 295 12.76 -13.53 14.31
CA ILE A 295 11.34 -13.88 14.56
C ILE A 295 11.21 -15.34 15.06
N GLU A 296 12.31 -16.05 15.32
CA GLU A 296 12.33 -17.50 15.59
C GLU A 296 11.65 -17.96 16.89
N ALA A 297 11.10 -17.06 17.68
CA ALA A 297 10.39 -17.42 18.92
C ALA A 297 9.16 -16.54 19.15
N ALA A 298 8.23 -16.51 18.21
CA ALA A 298 7.01 -15.71 18.32
C ALA A 298 6.16 -16.03 19.58
N ASP A 299 6.23 -17.26 20.07
CA ASP A 299 5.48 -17.72 21.25
C ASP A 299 6.07 -17.27 22.62
N GLU A 300 7.33 -16.81 22.65
CA GLU A 300 8.00 -16.35 23.88
C GLU A 300 8.47 -14.88 23.82
N ALA A 301 8.16 -14.16 22.74
CA ALA A 301 8.67 -12.82 22.53
C ALA A 301 7.98 -11.79 23.47
N VAL A 302 8.80 -11.05 24.20
CA VAL A 302 8.32 -10.03 25.12
C VAL A 302 8.07 -8.72 24.38
N PRO A 303 6.87 -8.11 24.45
CA PRO A 303 6.62 -6.80 23.87
C PRO A 303 7.57 -5.75 24.47
N GLU A 304 8.17 -4.95 23.63
CA GLU A 304 9.05 -3.85 24.01
C GLU A 304 8.59 -2.56 23.33
N THR A 305 8.44 -1.50 24.12
CA THR A 305 7.99 -0.19 23.67
C THR A 305 9.18 0.76 23.53
N ARG A 306 9.21 1.51 22.43
CA ARG A 306 10.22 2.52 22.14
C ARG A 306 9.58 3.90 22.07
N GLU A 307 9.96 4.77 23.00
CA GLU A 307 9.51 6.17 23.03
C GLU A 307 10.33 7.01 22.03
N ALA A 308 9.68 8.01 21.44
CA ALA A 308 10.33 8.94 20.51
C ALA A 308 11.23 9.96 21.23
N LYS A 309 12.33 9.47 21.82
CA LYS A 309 13.32 10.24 22.56
C LYS A 309 14.73 10.02 22.02
N ASP A 310 15.54 11.08 21.97
CA ASP A 310 16.89 11.03 21.41
C ASP A 310 17.90 10.25 22.30
N ASP A 311 17.62 10.11 23.60
CA ASP A 311 18.43 9.37 24.58
C ASP A 311 18.00 7.90 24.77
N ALA A 312 16.93 7.47 24.12
CA ALA A 312 16.49 6.07 24.08
C ALA A 312 17.41 5.22 23.19
N PRO A 313 17.39 3.88 23.34
CA PRO A 313 18.08 3.00 22.40
C PRO A 313 17.59 3.20 20.97
N PHE A 314 18.53 3.21 20.01
CA PHE A 314 18.18 3.40 18.60
C PHE A 314 17.27 2.30 18.08
N SER A 315 16.18 2.72 17.43
CA SER A 315 15.35 1.85 16.59
C SER A 315 14.79 2.63 15.40
N ALA A 316 14.76 1.98 14.25
CA ALA A 316 14.28 2.53 12.99
C ALA A 316 13.68 1.45 12.10
N LEU A 317 12.81 1.86 11.18
CA LEU A 317 12.22 1.00 10.17
C LEU A 317 12.70 1.42 8.78
N ALA A 318 13.29 0.49 8.04
CA ALA A 318 13.62 0.66 6.63
C ALA A 318 12.35 0.47 5.81
N PHE A 319 11.79 1.56 5.28
CA PHE A 319 10.50 1.51 4.61
C PHE A 319 10.59 1.55 3.08
N LYS A 320 11.73 1.94 2.53
CA LYS A 320 11.95 1.97 1.09
C LYS A 320 13.42 1.76 0.75
N VAL A 321 13.66 0.90 -0.22
CA VAL A 321 14.98 0.71 -0.83
C VAL A 321 14.89 1.12 -2.28
N MET A 322 15.90 1.80 -2.81
CA MET A 322 16.01 2.13 -4.22
C MET A 322 17.45 2.05 -4.70
N SER A 323 17.63 1.79 -5.98
CA SER A 323 18.92 1.82 -6.64
C SER A 323 19.15 3.21 -7.23
N ASP A 324 20.27 3.82 -6.83
CA ASP A 324 20.68 5.11 -7.35
C ASP A 324 21.92 4.95 -8.22
N PRO A 325 21.95 5.53 -9.44
CA PRO A 325 23.06 5.34 -10.37
C PRO A 325 24.40 5.89 -9.86
N PHE A 326 24.40 6.83 -8.90
CA PHE A 326 25.61 7.51 -8.39
C PHE A 326 26.09 6.96 -7.06
N VAL A 327 25.18 6.60 -6.15
CA VAL A 327 25.54 6.15 -4.79
C VAL A 327 25.25 4.67 -4.54
N GLY A 328 24.62 4.00 -5.49
CA GLY A 328 24.22 2.59 -5.39
C GLY A 328 22.95 2.42 -4.55
N LYS A 329 22.91 1.43 -3.67
CA LYS A 329 21.75 1.14 -2.83
C LYS A 329 21.52 2.25 -1.80
N LEU A 330 20.32 2.82 -1.84
CA LEU A 330 19.84 3.86 -0.95
C LEU A 330 18.67 3.30 -0.14
N THR A 331 18.81 3.27 1.18
CA THR A 331 17.79 2.76 2.10
C THR A 331 17.17 3.91 2.87
N TYR A 332 15.88 4.17 2.62
CA TYR A 332 15.11 5.14 3.40
C TYR A 332 14.62 4.50 4.67
N PHE A 333 14.78 5.21 5.77
CA PHE A 333 14.34 4.73 7.07
C PHE A 333 13.82 5.86 7.94
N ARG A 334 12.89 5.50 8.83
CA ARG A 334 12.38 6.38 9.87
C ARG A 334 12.95 5.96 11.21
N VAL A 335 13.52 6.92 11.95
CA VAL A 335 13.97 6.73 13.33
C VAL A 335 12.77 6.88 14.27
N TYR A 336 12.47 5.83 15.04
CA TYR A 336 11.41 5.86 16.05
C TYR A 336 11.96 6.23 17.44
N SER A 337 13.17 5.80 17.76
CA SER A 337 13.81 6.11 19.04
C SER A 337 15.32 6.25 18.90
N GLY A 338 15.93 6.99 19.80
CA GLY A 338 17.36 7.18 19.85
C GLY A 338 17.91 8.01 18.69
N LYS A 339 19.18 7.78 18.39
CA LYS A 339 19.92 8.46 17.33
C LYS A 339 20.94 7.55 16.69
N VAL A 340 21.33 7.85 15.46
CA VAL A 340 22.36 7.13 14.72
C VAL A 340 23.31 8.09 14.02
N GLN A 341 24.61 7.77 14.07
CA GLN A 341 25.67 8.56 13.44
C GLN A 341 26.16 7.87 12.15
N ALA A 342 26.56 8.69 11.18
CA ALA A 342 27.26 8.20 10.02
C ALA A 342 28.53 7.45 10.42
N GLY A 343 28.76 6.28 9.81
CA GLY A 343 29.88 5.40 10.13
C GLY A 343 29.67 4.44 11.31
N SER A 344 28.58 4.56 12.08
CA SER A 344 28.27 3.65 13.18
C SER A 344 27.82 2.27 12.72
N ARG A 345 27.88 1.29 13.63
CA ARG A 345 27.35 -0.06 13.42
C ARG A 345 25.95 -0.14 14.00
N ILE A 346 25.05 -0.74 13.25
CA ILE A 346 23.69 -1.04 13.64
C ILE A 346 23.40 -2.51 13.42
N LEU A 347 22.42 -3.04 14.13
CA LEU A 347 21.89 -4.36 13.93
C LEU A 347 20.63 -4.27 13.04
N ASN A 348 20.59 -5.03 11.98
CA ASN A 348 19.34 -5.38 11.32
C ASN A 348 18.70 -6.50 12.11
N SER A 349 17.71 -6.16 12.93
CA SER A 349 17.09 -7.10 13.87
C SER A 349 16.23 -8.14 13.17
N THR A 350 15.70 -7.84 11.99
CA THR A 350 14.88 -8.76 11.20
C THR A 350 15.69 -9.95 10.69
N ASN A 351 16.94 -9.73 10.22
CA ASN A 351 17.80 -10.80 9.69
C ASN A 351 19.00 -11.15 10.59
N GLY A 352 19.14 -10.51 11.75
CA GLY A 352 20.19 -10.77 12.73
C GLY A 352 21.61 -10.31 12.32
N ARG A 353 21.75 -9.51 11.27
CA ARG A 353 23.06 -9.10 10.73
C ARG A 353 23.43 -7.69 11.14
N THR A 354 24.69 -7.49 11.47
CA THR A 354 25.24 -6.17 11.77
C THR A 354 25.76 -5.53 10.50
N GLU A 355 25.29 -4.29 10.25
CA GLU A 355 25.73 -3.48 9.11
C GLU A 355 26.35 -2.15 9.56
N ARG A 356 27.06 -1.50 8.65
CA ARG A 356 27.63 -0.17 8.91
C ARG A 356 26.87 0.88 8.11
N VAL A 357 26.32 1.87 8.79
CA VAL A 357 25.74 3.05 8.16
C VAL A 357 26.88 3.84 7.52
N GLY A 358 26.91 3.95 6.21
CA GLY A 358 27.94 4.71 5.50
C GLY A 358 27.70 6.22 5.65
N ARG A 359 27.02 6.81 4.68
CA ARG A 359 26.55 8.20 4.72
C ARG A 359 25.06 8.24 5.05
N ILE A 360 24.65 9.29 5.73
CA ILE A 360 23.25 9.61 6.00
C ILE A 360 22.89 10.83 5.18
N LEU A 361 21.78 10.77 4.46
CA LEU A 361 21.33 11.80 3.54
C LEU A 361 19.92 12.26 3.95
N MET A 362 19.76 13.55 4.15
CA MET A 362 18.44 14.18 4.19
C MET A 362 18.04 14.50 2.76
N MET A 363 16.84 14.07 2.38
CA MET A 363 16.36 14.25 1.02
C MET A 363 15.55 15.53 0.89
N HIS A 364 15.85 16.32 -0.13
CA HIS A 364 15.19 17.57 -0.46
C HIS A 364 14.79 17.53 -1.94
N ALA A 365 13.70 16.79 -2.24
CA ALA A 365 13.33 16.52 -3.62
C ALA A 365 14.51 15.90 -4.42
N ASN A 366 15.08 16.63 -5.37
CA ASN A 366 16.21 16.16 -6.19
C ASN A 366 17.59 16.45 -5.58
N SER A 367 17.66 17.16 -4.45
CA SER A 367 18.93 17.47 -3.77
C SER A 367 19.13 16.60 -2.53
N ARG A 368 20.39 16.38 -2.18
CA ARG A 368 20.80 15.54 -1.05
C ARG A 368 21.69 16.35 -0.14
N GLU A 369 21.35 16.38 1.14
CA GLU A 369 22.16 17.01 2.16
C GLU A 369 22.75 15.95 3.08
N GLU A 370 24.06 15.89 3.20
CA GLU A 370 24.75 14.92 4.05
C GLU A 370 24.64 15.33 5.52
N GLN A 371 24.26 14.38 6.37
CA GLN A 371 24.08 14.58 7.81
C GLN A 371 25.04 13.67 8.58
N ASP A 372 25.69 14.21 9.62
CA ASP A 372 26.55 13.43 10.51
C ASP A 372 25.74 12.54 11.46
N GLU A 373 24.58 12.99 11.90
CA GLU A 373 23.74 12.35 12.90
C GLU A 373 22.26 12.66 12.64
N ILE A 374 21.38 11.69 12.88
CA ILE A 374 19.93 11.86 12.85
C ILE A 374 19.30 11.31 14.13
N TYR A 375 18.09 11.75 14.43
CA TYR A 375 17.44 11.64 15.71
C TYR A 375 16.05 11.02 15.63
N ALA A 376 15.47 10.68 16.79
CA ALA A 376 14.10 10.20 16.89
C ALA A 376 13.10 11.10 16.13
N GLY A 377 12.21 10.52 15.35
CA GLY A 377 11.24 11.22 14.51
C GLY A 377 11.75 11.66 13.14
N ASP A 378 13.05 11.55 12.84
CA ASP A 378 13.59 11.93 11.55
C ASP A 378 13.36 10.84 10.49
N ILE A 379 13.21 11.29 9.24
CA ILE A 379 13.18 10.43 8.05
C ILE A 379 14.42 10.78 7.23
N ALA A 380 15.23 9.77 6.92
CA ALA A 380 16.48 9.96 6.18
C ALA A 380 16.76 8.74 5.27
N ALA A 381 17.76 8.87 4.42
CA ALA A 381 18.27 7.80 3.61
C ALA A 381 19.71 7.44 4.00
N ALA A 382 20.04 6.15 4.05
CA ALA A 382 21.40 5.68 4.31
C ALA A 382 21.99 5.03 3.06
N VAL A 383 23.29 5.29 2.86
CA VAL A 383 24.12 4.59 1.91
C VAL A 383 24.97 3.55 2.66
N GLY A 384 25.11 2.35 2.11
CA GLY A 384 26.00 1.33 2.68
C GLY A 384 25.31 0.16 3.37
N LEU A 385 24.00 0.21 3.53
CA LEU A 385 23.17 -0.91 4.04
C LEU A 385 22.92 -1.91 2.91
N LYS A 386 23.80 -2.92 2.80
CA LYS A 386 23.79 -3.86 1.66
C LYS A 386 22.74 -4.96 1.79
N GLN A 387 22.45 -5.38 3.03
CA GLN A 387 21.62 -6.54 3.33
C GLN A 387 20.24 -6.15 3.93
N THR A 388 20.02 -4.85 4.09
CA THR A 388 18.75 -4.31 4.56
C THR A 388 17.77 -4.24 3.41
N SER A 389 16.57 -4.79 3.61
CA SER A 389 15.44 -4.77 2.68
C SER A 389 14.32 -3.87 3.18
N THR A 390 13.33 -3.62 2.34
CA THR A 390 12.11 -2.90 2.75
C THR A 390 11.36 -3.72 3.80
N GLY A 391 10.98 -3.06 4.92
CA GLY A 391 10.32 -3.70 6.05
C GLY A 391 11.26 -4.13 7.18
N ASP A 392 12.58 -4.08 6.98
CA ASP A 392 13.54 -4.46 8.00
C ASP A 392 13.62 -3.45 9.15
N THR A 393 13.75 -3.97 10.36
CA THR A 393 14.02 -3.17 11.55
C THR A 393 15.51 -3.01 11.78
N LEU A 394 15.92 -1.78 12.00
CA LEU A 394 17.29 -1.39 12.36
C LEU A 394 17.32 -0.98 13.82
N SER A 395 18.23 -1.54 14.61
CA SER A 395 18.32 -1.25 16.05
C SER A 395 19.75 -1.09 16.55
N ALA A 396 19.88 -0.63 17.78
CA ALA A 396 21.15 -0.67 18.51
C ALA A 396 21.53 -2.15 18.78
N PRO A 397 22.81 -2.56 18.56
CA PRO A 397 23.23 -3.94 18.75
C PRO A 397 23.09 -4.45 20.19
N ASP A 398 23.13 -3.56 21.18
CA ASP A 398 23.00 -3.85 22.61
C ASP A 398 21.55 -3.80 23.13
N ALA A 399 20.61 -3.35 22.29
CA ALA A 399 19.19 -3.28 22.63
C ALA A 399 18.35 -3.65 21.38
N PRO A 400 18.40 -4.92 20.95
CA PRO A 400 17.70 -5.35 19.74
C PRO A 400 16.19 -5.37 19.96
N VAL A 401 15.44 -4.89 18.95
CA VAL A 401 13.99 -4.93 18.87
C VAL A 401 13.59 -5.20 17.43
N VAL A 402 12.56 -6.00 17.22
CA VAL A 402 11.91 -6.18 15.91
C VAL A 402 10.58 -5.45 15.97
N LEU A 403 10.45 -4.37 15.21
CA LEU A 403 9.20 -3.65 15.05
C LEU A 403 8.23 -4.50 14.20
N GLU A 404 6.95 -4.16 14.26
CA GLU A 404 5.94 -4.85 13.46
C GLU A 404 6.35 -4.92 11.98
N THR A 405 6.35 -6.13 11.42
CA THR A 405 6.71 -6.37 10.02
C THR A 405 5.60 -5.95 9.09
N MET A 406 5.96 -5.36 7.95
CA MET A 406 5.01 -5.06 6.89
C MET A 406 4.60 -6.37 6.20
N GLN A 407 3.29 -6.58 6.08
CA GLN A 407 2.74 -7.68 5.28
C GLN A 407 2.46 -7.15 3.87
N PHE A 408 3.08 -7.78 2.88
CA PHE A 408 2.86 -7.40 1.49
C PHE A 408 1.90 -8.41 0.83
N PRO A 409 0.94 -7.93 0.02
CA PRO A 409 0.05 -8.83 -0.70
C PRO A 409 0.81 -9.60 -1.79
N ASP A 410 0.35 -10.82 -2.05
CA ASP A 410 0.90 -11.61 -3.14
C ASP A 410 0.56 -11.01 -4.51
N PRO A 411 1.50 -11.06 -5.47
CA PRO A 411 1.26 -10.58 -6.82
C PRO A 411 0.20 -11.41 -7.54
N VAL A 412 -0.64 -10.75 -8.32
CA VAL A 412 -1.78 -11.39 -9.01
C VAL A 412 -1.63 -11.49 -10.54
N VAL A 413 -0.71 -10.72 -11.14
CA VAL A 413 -0.43 -10.74 -12.58
C VAL A 413 0.96 -11.29 -12.84
N HIS A 414 1.10 -12.17 -13.82
CA HIS A 414 2.35 -12.80 -14.20
C HIS A 414 2.64 -12.57 -15.68
N LEU A 415 3.91 -12.27 -16.01
CA LEU A 415 4.43 -12.12 -17.35
C LEU A 415 5.64 -13.04 -17.52
N SER A 416 5.74 -13.72 -18.66
CA SER A 416 7.02 -14.31 -19.05
C SER A 416 7.92 -13.22 -19.65
N ILE A 417 9.20 -13.25 -19.29
CA ILE A 417 10.17 -12.29 -19.79
C ILE A 417 11.40 -13.02 -20.32
N GLU A 418 11.81 -12.69 -21.54
CA GLU A 418 12.94 -13.30 -22.19
C GLU A 418 13.90 -12.24 -22.74
N PRO A 419 15.22 -12.36 -22.54
CA PRO A 419 16.18 -11.42 -23.12
C PRO A 419 16.19 -11.54 -24.63
N LYS A 420 16.22 -10.42 -25.35
CA LYS A 420 16.30 -10.44 -26.82
C LYS A 420 17.64 -10.96 -27.35
N THR A 421 18.70 -10.81 -26.59
CA THR A 421 20.05 -11.27 -26.95
C THR A 421 20.72 -12.01 -25.80
N LYS A 422 21.73 -12.86 -26.11
CA LYS A 422 22.54 -13.53 -25.07
C LYS A 422 23.30 -12.55 -24.17
N ALA A 423 23.68 -11.39 -24.69
CA ALA A 423 24.34 -10.34 -23.91
C ALA A 423 23.42 -9.68 -22.89
N ASP A 424 22.12 -9.69 -23.15
CA ASP A 424 21.12 -9.14 -22.26
C ASP A 424 20.73 -10.11 -21.12
N GLN A 425 21.07 -11.40 -21.24
CA GLN A 425 20.69 -12.42 -20.28
C GLN A 425 21.30 -12.19 -18.88
N GLU A 426 22.60 -11.87 -18.82
CA GLU A 426 23.26 -11.54 -17.55
C GLU A 426 22.76 -10.21 -16.97
N LYS A 427 22.57 -9.21 -17.84
CA LYS A 427 22.05 -7.91 -17.44
C LYS A 427 20.60 -8.01 -16.95
N LEU A 428 19.77 -8.84 -17.59
CA LEU A 428 18.39 -9.09 -17.19
C LEU A 428 18.33 -9.62 -15.75
N GLY A 429 19.13 -10.64 -15.41
CA GLY A 429 19.18 -11.17 -14.06
C GLY A 429 19.56 -10.13 -13.01
N VAL A 430 20.55 -9.27 -13.31
CA VAL A 430 20.98 -8.19 -12.41
C VAL A 430 19.87 -7.12 -12.27
N ALA A 431 19.22 -6.73 -13.36
CA ALA A 431 18.15 -5.75 -13.36
C ALA A 431 16.95 -6.26 -12.54
N LEU A 432 16.52 -7.49 -12.80
CA LEU A 432 15.41 -8.12 -12.08
C LEU A 432 15.68 -8.25 -10.57
N ALA A 433 16.90 -8.67 -10.19
CA ALA A 433 17.28 -8.79 -8.78
C ALA A 433 17.23 -7.42 -8.07
N ARG A 434 17.72 -6.34 -8.70
CA ARG A 434 17.67 -5.00 -8.11
C ARG A 434 16.24 -4.47 -7.99
N LEU A 435 15.42 -4.66 -9.00
CA LEU A 435 14.02 -4.24 -8.98
C LEU A 435 13.21 -5.01 -7.92
N ALA A 436 13.50 -6.31 -7.74
CA ALA A 436 12.88 -7.09 -6.67
C ALA A 436 13.35 -6.70 -5.25
N GLU A 437 14.59 -6.17 -5.10
CA GLU A 437 15.03 -5.59 -3.83
C GLU A 437 14.30 -4.26 -3.49
N GLU A 438 13.90 -3.50 -4.51
CA GLU A 438 13.21 -2.23 -4.34
C GLU A 438 11.73 -2.43 -4.01
N ASP A 439 11.09 -3.39 -4.66
CA ASP A 439 9.67 -3.67 -4.54
C ASP A 439 9.40 -5.12 -4.10
N PRO A 440 9.00 -5.34 -2.84
CA PRO A 440 8.70 -6.68 -2.33
C PRO A 440 7.50 -7.35 -2.98
N THR A 441 6.63 -6.62 -3.70
CA THR A 441 5.52 -7.20 -4.46
C THR A 441 5.90 -7.56 -5.88
N PHE A 442 7.08 -7.17 -6.32
CA PHE A 442 7.66 -7.64 -7.57
C PHE A 442 8.46 -8.91 -7.32
N GLN A 443 7.98 -10.03 -7.80
CA GLN A 443 8.61 -11.33 -7.64
C GLN A 443 9.16 -11.84 -8.97
N VAL A 444 10.29 -12.53 -8.89
CA VAL A 444 10.94 -13.14 -10.04
C VAL A 444 11.17 -14.62 -9.73
N ARG A 445 10.67 -15.48 -10.59
CA ARG A 445 10.90 -16.93 -10.49
C ARG A 445 11.30 -17.51 -11.84
N THR A 446 12.06 -18.57 -11.82
CA THR A 446 12.26 -19.40 -13.00
C THR A 446 11.29 -20.56 -12.94
N ASP A 447 10.51 -20.74 -13.98
CA ASP A 447 9.62 -21.89 -14.12
C ASP A 447 10.47 -23.12 -14.41
N GLU A 448 10.43 -24.12 -13.56
CA GLU A 448 11.30 -25.31 -13.63
C GLU A 448 10.96 -26.20 -14.84
N GLU A 449 9.71 -26.21 -15.28
CA GLU A 449 9.26 -27.02 -16.41
C GLU A 449 9.58 -26.36 -17.76
N THR A 450 9.36 -25.04 -17.87
CA THR A 450 9.57 -24.33 -19.13
C THR A 450 10.93 -23.65 -19.24
N GLY A 451 11.64 -23.50 -18.13
CA GLY A 451 12.87 -22.73 -18.03
C GLY A 451 12.69 -21.22 -18.25
N GLN A 452 11.44 -20.74 -18.36
CA GLN A 452 11.14 -19.35 -18.55
C GLN A 452 11.32 -18.54 -17.27
N THR A 453 11.83 -17.33 -17.40
CA THR A 453 11.78 -16.35 -16.30
C THR A 453 10.40 -15.73 -16.27
N VAL A 454 9.72 -15.86 -15.13
CA VAL A 454 8.40 -15.27 -14.88
C VAL A 454 8.55 -14.14 -13.90
N ILE A 455 8.02 -12.98 -14.25
CA ILE A 455 7.87 -11.81 -13.39
C ILE A 455 6.43 -11.69 -12.93
N SER A 456 6.24 -11.34 -11.68
CA SER A 456 4.92 -11.24 -11.05
C SER A 456 4.76 -9.88 -10.38
N GLY A 457 3.58 -9.28 -10.49
CA GLY A 457 3.30 -7.95 -9.94
C GLY A 457 1.82 -7.75 -9.59
N MET A 458 1.51 -6.57 -9.04
CA MET A 458 0.19 -6.23 -8.53
C MET A 458 -0.84 -5.90 -9.63
N GLY A 459 -0.39 -5.52 -10.82
CA GLY A 459 -1.25 -5.18 -11.95
C GLY A 459 -0.48 -5.03 -13.26
N GLU A 460 -1.21 -4.81 -14.36
CA GLU A 460 -0.60 -4.61 -15.68
C GLU A 460 0.31 -3.39 -15.70
N LEU A 461 -0.16 -2.26 -15.16
CA LEU A 461 0.60 -1.02 -15.13
C LEU A 461 1.88 -1.17 -14.30
N HIS A 462 1.81 -1.89 -13.17
CA HIS A 462 2.97 -2.18 -12.35
C HIS A 462 4.06 -2.91 -13.15
N LEU A 463 3.72 -4.01 -13.83
CA LEU A 463 4.66 -4.77 -14.64
C LEU A 463 5.15 -4.00 -15.87
N GLU A 464 4.29 -3.19 -16.49
CA GLU A 464 4.68 -2.32 -17.61
C GLU A 464 5.75 -1.30 -17.17
N VAL A 465 5.56 -0.68 -16.01
CA VAL A 465 6.54 0.25 -15.42
C VAL A 465 7.86 -0.44 -15.14
N ILE A 466 7.85 -1.65 -14.56
CA ILE A 466 9.06 -2.44 -14.27
C ILE A 466 9.81 -2.77 -15.57
N VAL A 467 9.11 -3.21 -16.60
CA VAL A 467 9.72 -3.54 -17.90
C VAL A 467 10.34 -2.31 -18.58
N ASP A 468 9.67 -1.19 -18.51
CA ASP A 468 10.21 0.07 -19.07
C ASP A 468 11.41 0.58 -18.25
N ARG A 469 11.40 0.44 -16.93
CA ARG A 469 12.58 0.73 -16.07
C ARG A 469 13.78 -0.15 -16.44
N MET A 470 13.58 -1.44 -16.71
CA MET A 470 14.66 -2.31 -17.18
C MET A 470 15.32 -1.77 -18.46
N LYS A 471 14.52 -1.25 -19.39
CA LYS A 471 15.02 -0.67 -20.62
C LYS A 471 15.75 0.64 -20.38
N ARG A 472 15.18 1.58 -19.63
CA ARG A 472 15.71 2.93 -19.43
C ARG A 472 16.91 2.97 -18.46
N GLU A 473 16.79 2.30 -17.31
CA GLU A 473 17.78 2.39 -16.22
C GLU A 473 18.91 1.37 -16.40
N PHE A 474 18.60 0.17 -16.93
CA PHE A 474 19.56 -0.93 -17.02
C PHE A 474 20.02 -1.23 -18.46
N ASN A 475 19.47 -0.55 -19.47
CA ASN A 475 19.73 -0.82 -20.88
C ASN A 475 19.56 -2.32 -21.24
N VAL A 476 18.46 -2.92 -20.79
CA VAL A 476 18.07 -4.31 -21.05
C VAL A 476 16.84 -4.32 -21.93
N GLU A 477 16.95 -4.89 -23.13
CA GLU A 477 15.79 -5.16 -23.97
C GLU A 477 15.33 -6.60 -23.78
N ALA A 478 14.07 -6.76 -23.36
CA ALA A 478 13.44 -8.04 -23.17
C ALA A 478 12.17 -8.17 -24.03
N ALA A 479 11.87 -9.39 -24.46
CA ALA A 479 10.58 -9.75 -25.00
C ALA A 479 9.66 -10.13 -23.83
N VAL A 480 8.47 -9.56 -23.80
CA VAL A 480 7.49 -9.79 -22.75
C VAL A 480 6.36 -10.62 -23.35
N GLY A 481 6.00 -11.72 -22.69
CA GLY A 481 4.86 -12.56 -23.05
C GLY A 481 3.53 -11.91 -22.63
N ARG A 482 2.41 -12.54 -23.02
CA ARG A 482 1.09 -12.13 -22.52
C ARG A 482 1.06 -12.29 -21.01
N PRO A 483 0.35 -11.40 -20.29
CA PRO A 483 0.14 -11.54 -18.86
C PRO A 483 -0.44 -12.92 -18.54
N GLN A 484 0.12 -13.62 -17.58
CA GLN A 484 -0.43 -14.86 -17.08
C GLN A 484 -1.23 -14.61 -15.80
N VAL A 485 -2.35 -15.31 -15.68
CA VAL A 485 -3.22 -15.22 -14.51
C VAL A 485 -2.72 -16.19 -13.45
N ALA A 486 -2.65 -15.75 -12.21
CA ALA A 486 -2.32 -16.59 -11.07
C ALA A 486 -3.50 -17.46 -10.70
N TYR A 487 -3.69 -18.54 -11.45
CA TYR A 487 -4.67 -19.55 -11.09
C TYR A 487 -4.26 -20.29 -9.81
N ARG A 488 -5.23 -20.78 -9.07
CA ARG A 488 -5.05 -21.63 -7.91
C ARG A 488 -5.84 -22.93 -8.08
N GLU A 489 -5.54 -23.91 -7.24
CA GLU A 489 -6.35 -25.10 -7.13
C GLU A 489 -6.96 -25.17 -5.74
N THR A 490 -8.11 -25.83 -5.59
CA THR A 490 -8.70 -26.21 -4.32
C THR A 490 -9.50 -27.50 -4.49
N VAL A 491 -10.12 -27.99 -3.43
CA VAL A 491 -10.99 -29.17 -3.48
C VAL A 491 -12.39 -28.82 -3.07
N ARG A 492 -13.39 -29.47 -3.68
CA ARG A 492 -14.80 -29.32 -3.29
C ARG A 492 -15.25 -30.37 -2.26
N GLY A 493 -14.65 -31.52 -2.31
CA GLY A 493 -14.99 -32.67 -1.49
C GLY A 493 -13.98 -33.00 -0.43
N GLU A 494 -14.25 -34.03 0.34
CA GLU A 494 -13.41 -34.54 1.39
C GLU A 494 -12.81 -35.89 0.96
N ALA A 495 -11.58 -36.16 1.41
CA ALA A 495 -10.93 -37.45 1.25
C ALA A 495 -10.40 -37.92 2.60
N HIS A 496 -10.82 -39.13 3.02
CA HIS A 496 -10.48 -39.63 4.33
C HIS A 496 -9.50 -40.81 4.26
N LYS A 497 -8.56 -40.86 5.22
CA LYS A 497 -7.56 -41.94 5.41
C LYS A 497 -6.81 -42.29 4.14
N VAL A 498 -6.38 -41.29 3.40
CA VAL A 498 -5.62 -41.54 2.17
C VAL A 498 -4.19 -41.89 2.53
N GLU A 499 -3.73 -43.03 2.00
CA GLU A 499 -2.39 -43.57 2.24
C GLU A 499 -1.36 -42.86 1.34
N GLY A 500 -0.31 -42.31 1.93
CA GLY A 500 0.94 -42.01 1.25
C GLY A 500 2.04 -42.88 1.76
N LYS A 501 2.80 -43.52 0.84
CA LYS A 501 3.86 -44.43 1.23
C LYS A 501 5.08 -44.33 0.36
N LEU A 502 6.23 -44.37 1.00
CA LEU A 502 7.51 -44.62 0.38
C LEU A 502 8.15 -45.82 1.04
N ILE A 503 8.27 -46.92 0.28
CA ILE A 503 8.93 -48.13 0.72
C ILE A 503 9.93 -48.53 -0.36
N ARG A 504 11.21 -48.36 -0.09
CA ARG A 504 12.32 -48.79 -0.97
C ARG A 504 13.29 -49.62 -0.17
N GLN A 505 13.53 -50.88 -0.61
CA GLN A 505 14.57 -51.76 -0.12
C GLN A 505 15.57 -52.00 -1.26
N THR A 506 16.65 -51.26 -1.23
CA THR A 506 17.78 -51.49 -2.12
C THR A 506 18.97 -51.79 -1.23
N GLY A 507 19.64 -52.91 -1.39
CA GLY A 507 20.84 -53.47 -0.72
C GLY A 507 21.75 -52.61 0.17
N GLY A 508 21.27 -51.57 0.78
CA GLY A 508 21.84 -50.65 1.75
C GLY A 508 20.75 -50.17 2.74
N ALA A 509 20.89 -49.02 3.35
CA ALA A 509 19.86 -48.45 4.23
C ALA A 509 18.54 -48.27 3.45
N GLY A 510 17.44 -48.91 3.91
CA GLY A 510 16.10 -48.81 3.34
C GLY A 510 15.51 -47.43 3.54
N GLN A 511 14.44 -47.10 2.83
CA GLN A 511 13.62 -45.92 3.06
C GLN A 511 12.19 -46.37 3.35
N TYR A 512 11.68 -46.00 4.51
CA TYR A 512 10.34 -46.38 4.95
C TYR A 512 9.61 -45.21 5.56
N GLY A 513 8.45 -44.84 5.03
CA GLY A 513 7.52 -43.87 5.59
C GLY A 513 6.13 -44.15 5.07
N VAL A 514 5.15 -44.28 5.95
CA VAL A 514 3.73 -44.44 5.62
C VAL A 514 2.92 -43.47 6.47
N VAL A 515 2.10 -42.66 5.84
CA VAL A 515 1.18 -41.71 6.48
C VAL A 515 -0.24 -41.89 5.96
N TYR A 516 -1.20 -41.58 6.80
CA TYR A 516 -2.61 -41.52 6.44
C TYR A 516 -3.11 -40.12 6.76
N ILE A 517 -3.71 -39.47 5.78
CA ILE A 517 -4.22 -38.11 5.94
C ILE A 517 -5.71 -38.03 5.57
N ASP A 518 -6.41 -37.09 6.20
CA ASP A 518 -7.69 -36.57 5.74
C ASP A 518 -7.43 -35.22 5.07
N LEU A 519 -8.17 -34.92 3.99
CA LEU A 519 -8.16 -33.66 3.29
C LEU A 519 -9.59 -33.14 3.20
N GLU A 520 -9.79 -31.89 3.57
CA GLU A 520 -11.08 -31.20 3.52
C GLU A 520 -10.91 -29.76 3.03
N PRO A 521 -11.93 -29.14 2.37
CA PRO A 521 -11.90 -27.73 2.02
C PRO A 521 -11.92 -26.87 3.29
N ALA A 522 -11.14 -25.77 3.28
CA ALA A 522 -11.06 -24.77 4.36
C ALA A 522 -11.09 -23.35 3.77
N PRO A 523 -12.24 -22.88 3.28
CA PRO A 523 -12.34 -21.61 2.57
C PRO A 523 -11.84 -20.43 3.40
N GLY A 524 -10.88 -19.65 2.84
CA GLY A 524 -10.31 -18.46 3.46
C GLY A 524 -9.25 -18.72 4.53
N GLU A 525 -8.93 -19.99 4.83
CA GLU A 525 -7.91 -20.34 5.83
C GLU A 525 -6.53 -20.61 5.19
N GLY A 526 -6.46 -20.63 3.86
CA GLY A 526 -5.23 -20.94 3.13
C GLY A 526 -4.83 -22.40 3.27
N PHE A 527 -3.75 -22.71 4.00
CA PHE A 527 -3.35 -24.06 4.37
C PHE A 527 -3.37 -24.23 5.89
N ASP A 528 -4.09 -25.24 6.37
CA ASP A 528 -4.16 -25.61 7.77
C ASP A 528 -3.71 -27.08 7.95
N PHE A 529 -2.70 -27.30 8.78
CA PHE A 529 -2.19 -28.63 9.10
C PHE A 529 -2.57 -29.04 10.52
N VAL A 530 -3.34 -30.11 10.63
CA VAL A 530 -3.82 -30.62 11.92
C VAL A 530 -3.17 -31.97 12.21
N ASN A 531 -2.50 -32.09 13.35
CA ASN A 531 -1.95 -33.34 13.82
C ASN A 531 -2.90 -34.06 14.79
N LYS A 532 -3.41 -35.22 14.41
CA LYS A 532 -4.26 -36.11 15.26
C LYS A 532 -3.62 -37.45 15.58
N ILE A 533 -2.31 -37.58 15.45
CA ILE A 533 -1.58 -38.85 15.77
C ILE A 533 -1.81 -39.21 17.25
N LYS A 534 -2.18 -40.48 17.47
CA LYS A 534 -2.33 -41.07 18.81
C LYS A 534 -1.45 -42.28 18.93
N GLY A 535 -0.80 -42.46 20.10
CA GLY A 535 -0.05 -43.66 20.41
C GLY A 535 1.30 -43.82 19.73
N GLY A 536 1.85 -42.72 19.10
CA GLY A 536 3.20 -42.76 18.52
C GLY A 536 3.33 -43.55 17.22
N SER A 537 2.26 -43.70 16.44
CA SER A 537 2.28 -44.37 15.13
C SER A 537 3.18 -43.65 14.11
N VAL A 538 3.38 -42.34 14.28
CA VAL A 538 4.45 -41.57 13.65
C VAL A 538 5.24 -40.88 14.77
N PRO A 539 6.57 -41.10 14.86
CA PRO A 539 7.42 -40.39 15.81
C PRO A 539 7.29 -38.86 15.62
N SER A 540 7.29 -38.11 16.73
CA SER A 540 7.09 -36.66 16.72
C SER A 540 8.14 -35.92 15.89
N GLU A 541 9.35 -36.42 15.80
CA GLU A 541 10.47 -35.91 15.00
C GLU A 541 10.21 -35.92 13.48
N PHE A 542 9.30 -36.80 12.99
CA PHE A 542 8.97 -36.90 11.56
C PHE A 542 7.72 -36.13 11.15
N ILE A 543 6.93 -35.63 12.11
CA ILE A 543 5.68 -34.87 11.81
C ILE A 543 5.99 -33.58 11.04
N PRO A 544 6.99 -32.76 11.39
CA PRO A 544 7.35 -31.58 10.60
C PRO A 544 7.79 -31.91 9.17
N ALA A 545 8.42 -33.09 8.97
CA ALA A 545 8.80 -33.54 7.63
C ALA A 545 7.58 -33.92 6.78
N VAL A 546 6.52 -34.49 7.39
CA VAL A 546 5.24 -34.79 6.72
C VAL A 546 4.59 -33.48 6.30
N GLU A 547 4.45 -32.50 7.21
CA GLU A 547 3.87 -31.19 6.96
C GLU A 547 4.59 -30.48 5.81
N LYS A 548 5.92 -30.39 5.87
CA LYS A 548 6.75 -29.82 4.80
C LYS A 548 6.58 -30.53 3.45
N GLY A 549 6.41 -31.85 3.46
CA GLY A 549 6.14 -32.62 2.25
C GLY A 549 4.77 -32.35 1.64
N ILE A 550 3.79 -32.05 2.48
CA ILE A 550 2.46 -31.62 2.08
C ILE A 550 2.51 -30.19 1.50
N GLU A 551 3.15 -29.24 2.19
CA GLU A 551 3.32 -27.88 1.71
C GLU A 551 3.96 -27.80 0.32
N GLU A 552 5.08 -28.50 0.13
CA GLU A 552 5.75 -28.56 -1.18
C GLU A 552 4.87 -29.21 -2.28
N ALA A 553 3.99 -30.14 -1.91
CA ALA A 553 3.06 -30.73 -2.85
C ALA A 553 1.90 -29.80 -3.19
N LEU A 554 1.47 -28.95 -2.24
CA LEU A 554 0.46 -27.91 -2.48
C LEU A 554 0.96 -26.88 -3.51
N GLU A 555 2.23 -26.53 -3.50
CA GLU A 555 2.82 -25.59 -4.47
C GLU A 555 2.69 -26.05 -5.93
N SER A 556 2.66 -27.35 -6.17
CA SER A 556 2.59 -27.95 -7.51
C SER A 556 1.20 -28.39 -7.94
N GLY A 557 0.20 -28.33 -7.05
CA GLY A 557 -1.18 -28.77 -7.33
C GLY A 557 -1.30 -30.21 -7.87
N VAL A 558 -2.50 -30.55 -8.36
CA VAL A 558 -2.77 -31.91 -8.88
C VAL A 558 -3.57 -31.93 -10.19
N LYS A 559 -4.18 -30.80 -10.58
CA LYS A 559 -5.08 -30.73 -11.74
C LYS A 559 -4.40 -30.05 -12.95
N ALA A 560 -3.76 -28.94 -12.73
CA ALA A 560 -3.07 -28.16 -13.77
C ALA A 560 -1.68 -27.69 -13.33
N GLY A 561 -1.22 -28.07 -12.14
CA GLY A 561 0.06 -27.65 -11.61
C GLY A 561 0.07 -26.24 -11.01
N TYR A 562 -1.08 -25.72 -10.58
CA TYR A 562 -1.19 -24.46 -9.86
C TYR A 562 -1.20 -24.68 -8.35
N PRO A 563 -0.68 -23.74 -7.55
CA PRO A 563 -0.69 -23.88 -6.10
C PRO A 563 -2.11 -24.11 -5.55
N MET A 564 -2.22 -25.08 -4.66
CA MET A 564 -3.48 -25.43 -3.99
C MET A 564 -3.63 -24.62 -2.71
N VAL A 565 -4.80 -24.06 -2.48
CA VAL A 565 -5.15 -23.19 -1.35
C VAL A 565 -6.48 -23.59 -0.73
N ASP A 566 -6.78 -23.03 0.43
CA ASP A 566 -8.05 -23.21 1.12
C ASP A 566 -8.36 -24.68 1.42
N VAL A 567 -7.35 -25.37 1.95
CA VAL A 567 -7.43 -26.79 2.31
C VAL A 567 -6.90 -27.04 3.72
N ARG A 568 -7.59 -27.90 4.45
CA ARG A 568 -7.11 -28.45 5.72
C ARG A 568 -6.67 -29.89 5.53
N THR A 569 -5.47 -30.18 5.99
CA THR A 569 -4.92 -31.55 5.99
C THR A 569 -4.75 -32.04 7.41
N THR A 570 -5.40 -33.16 7.74
CA THR A 570 -5.28 -33.76 9.05
C THR A 570 -4.44 -35.06 8.93
N LEU A 571 -3.32 -35.09 9.64
CA LEU A 571 -2.53 -36.31 9.79
C LEU A 571 -3.17 -37.20 10.85
N VAL A 572 -3.76 -38.35 10.43
CA VAL A 572 -4.59 -39.20 11.30
C VAL A 572 -3.86 -40.45 11.79
N ASP A 573 -2.96 -41.04 10.99
CA ASP A 573 -2.24 -42.25 11.32
C ASP A 573 -0.95 -42.41 10.48
N GLY A 574 -0.13 -43.40 10.80
CA GLY A 574 1.06 -43.74 10.01
C GLY A 574 1.73 -45.01 10.48
N LYS A 575 2.83 -45.37 9.81
CA LYS A 575 3.69 -46.49 10.19
C LYS A 575 5.15 -46.11 9.97
N TYR A 576 5.98 -46.49 10.91
CA TYR A 576 7.42 -46.27 10.84
C TYR A 576 8.18 -47.60 11.04
N HIS A 577 9.44 -47.59 10.69
CA HIS A 577 10.38 -48.71 10.90
C HIS A 577 11.62 -48.18 11.63
N ASP A 578 12.02 -48.85 12.71
CA ASP A 578 13.02 -48.34 13.63
C ASP A 578 14.38 -48.02 12.97
N THR A 579 14.73 -48.67 11.87
CA THR A 579 16.04 -48.50 11.18
C THR A 579 15.96 -47.85 9.81
N ASP A 580 14.82 -47.93 9.12
CA ASP A 580 14.68 -47.51 7.72
C ASP A 580 13.83 -46.21 7.56
N SER A 581 13.26 -45.74 8.65
CA SER A 581 12.52 -44.49 8.64
C SER A 581 13.45 -43.27 8.67
N SER A 582 13.13 -42.26 7.88
CA SER A 582 13.87 -41.01 7.79
C SER A 582 12.93 -39.83 7.50
N GLU A 583 13.35 -38.61 7.83
CA GLU A 583 12.63 -37.38 7.48
C GLU A 583 12.29 -37.30 6.00
N ILE A 584 13.24 -37.66 5.13
CA ILE A 584 13.03 -37.66 3.66
C ILE A 584 11.93 -38.65 3.27
N ALA A 585 11.88 -39.84 3.89
CA ALA A 585 10.87 -40.83 3.59
C ALA A 585 9.46 -40.35 3.99
N PHE A 586 9.33 -39.70 5.16
CA PHE A 586 8.06 -39.14 5.61
C PHE A 586 7.64 -37.90 4.83
N LYS A 587 8.58 -37.03 4.44
CA LYS A 587 8.36 -35.93 3.55
C LYS A 587 7.75 -36.37 2.21
N ILE A 588 8.36 -37.36 1.57
CA ILE A 588 7.86 -37.92 0.31
C ILE A 588 6.52 -38.63 0.51
N ALA A 589 6.33 -39.35 1.61
CA ALA A 589 5.06 -40.01 1.94
C ALA A 589 3.94 -38.98 2.12
N GLY A 590 4.21 -37.84 2.79
CA GLY A 590 3.25 -36.70 2.93
C GLY A 590 2.86 -36.12 1.56
N SER A 591 3.83 -35.86 0.70
CA SER A 591 3.60 -35.38 -0.67
C SER A 591 2.73 -36.34 -1.49
N ILE A 592 2.99 -37.65 -1.42
CA ILE A 592 2.19 -38.68 -2.12
C ILE A 592 0.76 -38.71 -1.56
N ALA A 593 0.63 -38.68 -0.23
CA ALA A 593 -0.67 -38.71 0.43
C ALA A 593 -1.56 -37.54 -0.02
N LEU A 594 -1.00 -36.32 -0.02
CA LEU A 594 -1.73 -35.13 -0.46
C LEU A 594 -2.18 -35.24 -1.92
N LYS A 595 -1.27 -35.60 -2.83
CA LYS A 595 -1.60 -35.74 -4.26
C LYS A 595 -2.72 -36.73 -4.51
N GLU A 596 -2.73 -37.86 -3.81
CA GLU A 596 -3.78 -38.86 -3.92
C GLU A 596 -5.08 -38.41 -3.24
N ALA A 597 -5.01 -37.71 -2.11
CA ALA A 597 -6.18 -37.15 -1.44
C ALA A 597 -6.86 -36.09 -2.29
N ALA A 598 -6.09 -35.15 -2.81
CA ALA A 598 -6.60 -34.09 -3.65
C ALA A 598 -7.29 -34.60 -4.93
N LYS A 599 -6.74 -35.64 -5.60
CA LYS A 599 -7.40 -36.28 -6.74
C LYS A 599 -8.77 -36.86 -6.40
N ARG A 600 -8.95 -37.38 -5.16
CA ARG A 600 -10.23 -37.98 -4.70
C ARG A 600 -11.22 -36.96 -4.20
N ALA A 601 -10.73 -35.78 -3.82
CA ALA A 601 -11.53 -34.71 -3.22
C ALA A 601 -12.13 -33.74 -4.26
N ASP A 602 -12.29 -34.11 -5.52
CA ASP A 602 -12.80 -33.29 -6.62
C ASP A 602 -12.06 -31.95 -6.76
N PRO A 603 -10.79 -31.96 -7.25
CA PRO A 603 -10.01 -30.75 -7.37
C PRO A 603 -10.56 -29.81 -8.45
N VAL A 604 -10.59 -28.51 -8.16
CA VAL A 604 -11.10 -27.46 -9.05
C VAL A 604 -10.08 -26.34 -9.22
N LEU A 605 -10.16 -25.64 -10.36
CA LEU A 605 -9.37 -24.43 -10.60
C LEU A 605 -10.09 -23.20 -10.07
N LEU A 606 -9.31 -22.31 -9.48
CA LEU A 606 -9.74 -20.98 -9.05
C LEU A 606 -9.05 -19.93 -9.94
N GLU A 607 -9.81 -18.89 -10.28
CA GLU A 607 -9.30 -17.69 -10.95
C GLU A 607 -9.48 -16.46 -10.08
N PRO A 608 -8.52 -15.49 -10.14
CA PRO A 608 -8.68 -14.23 -9.42
C PRO A 608 -9.77 -13.40 -10.08
N VAL A 609 -10.73 -12.94 -9.28
CA VAL A 609 -11.80 -12.03 -9.64
C VAL A 609 -11.45 -10.64 -9.11
N MET A 610 -11.62 -9.66 -9.97
CA MET A 610 -11.34 -8.26 -9.68
C MET A 610 -12.64 -7.53 -9.38
N ALA A 611 -12.66 -6.73 -8.32
CA ALA A 611 -13.65 -5.67 -8.13
C ALA A 611 -13.31 -4.54 -9.11
N VAL A 612 -14.18 -4.32 -10.07
CA VAL A 612 -13.99 -3.33 -11.14
C VAL A 612 -15.01 -2.22 -10.94
N GLU A 613 -14.53 -0.99 -10.86
CA GLU A 613 -15.36 0.19 -10.89
C GLU A 613 -15.11 0.95 -12.20
N VAL A 614 -16.18 1.26 -12.93
CA VAL A 614 -16.12 2.06 -14.14
C VAL A 614 -16.94 3.33 -13.95
N VAL A 615 -16.27 4.47 -14.06
CA VAL A 615 -16.92 5.79 -14.04
C VAL A 615 -17.11 6.24 -15.49
N THR A 616 -18.35 6.39 -15.91
CA THR A 616 -18.68 6.70 -17.30
C THR A 616 -19.84 7.68 -17.41
N PRO A 617 -19.89 8.55 -18.44
CA PRO A 617 -21.08 9.35 -18.75
C PRO A 617 -22.30 8.45 -18.98
N GLN A 618 -23.49 8.96 -18.61
CA GLN A 618 -24.76 8.25 -18.71
C GLN A 618 -25.00 7.60 -20.08
N GLU A 619 -24.58 8.24 -21.16
CA GLU A 619 -24.76 7.78 -22.53
C GLU A 619 -23.99 6.48 -22.87
N PHE A 620 -22.88 6.17 -22.17
CA PHE A 620 -22.08 4.97 -22.41
C PHE A 620 -22.33 3.84 -21.42
N VAL A 621 -23.21 4.01 -20.44
CA VAL A 621 -23.47 3.00 -19.39
C VAL A 621 -23.89 1.66 -20.00
N GLY A 622 -24.73 1.69 -21.02
CA GLY A 622 -25.17 0.47 -21.69
C GLY A 622 -24.04 -0.31 -22.36
N ASP A 623 -23.15 0.40 -23.04
CA ASP A 623 -22.00 -0.19 -23.72
C ASP A 623 -20.98 -0.76 -22.71
N VAL A 624 -20.74 -0.04 -21.62
CA VAL A 624 -19.87 -0.49 -20.52
C VAL A 624 -20.40 -1.77 -19.88
N ILE A 625 -21.67 -1.81 -19.54
CA ILE A 625 -22.32 -3.01 -18.95
C ILE A 625 -22.29 -4.17 -19.93
N GLY A 626 -22.55 -3.92 -21.21
CA GLY A 626 -22.49 -4.92 -22.27
C GLY A 626 -21.09 -5.51 -22.42
N ASP A 627 -20.05 -4.69 -22.37
CA ASP A 627 -18.66 -5.16 -22.45
C ASP A 627 -18.23 -5.92 -21.21
N LEU A 628 -18.52 -5.42 -20.01
CA LEU A 628 -18.24 -6.13 -18.75
C LEU A 628 -18.94 -7.50 -18.70
N SER A 629 -20.19 -7.57 -19.14
CA SER A 629 -20.95 -8.84 -19.22
C SER A 629 -20.34 -9.83 -20.24
N ARG A 630 -19.87 -9.34 -21.38
CA ARG A 630 -19.14 -10.14 -22.37
C ARG A 630 -17.84 -10.71 -21.82
N ARG A 631 -17.22 -9.99 -20.90
CA ARG A 631 -16.01 -10.37 -20.16
C ARG A 631 -16.29 -11.26 -18.96
N ARG A 632 -17.44 -11.88 -18.88
CA ARG A 632 -17.89 -12.72 -17.76
C ARG A 632 -18.09 -11.94 -16.45
N GLY A 633 -18.15 -10.60 -16.55
CA GLY A 633 -18.39 -9.75 -15.41
C GLY A 633 -19.81 -9.83 -14.89
N ARG A 634 -19.94 -9.79 -13.58
CA ARG A 634 -21.23 -9.67 -12.88
C ARG A 634 -21.35 -8.24 -12.38
N VAL A 635 -22.26 -7.47 -12.97
CA VAL A 635 -22.57 -6.11 -12.49
C VAL A 635 -23.30 -6.19 -11.16
N GLU A 636 -22.78 -5.54 -10.14
CA GLU A 636 -23.28 -5.56 -8.78
C GLU A 636 -24.11 -4.33 -8.45
N ALA A 637 -23.64 -3.15 -8.87
CA ALA A 637 -24.32 -1.89 -8.60
C ALA A 637 -24.13 -0.88 -9.74
N GLN A 638 -25.05 0.06 -9.81
CA GLN A 638 -24.97 1.25 -10.64
C GLN A 638 -25.37 2.45 -9.79
N GLU A 639 -24.51 3.42 -9.69
CA GLU A 639 -24.74 4.59 -8.83
C GLU A 639 -24.57 5.86 -9.63
N PRO A 640 -25.56 6.76 -9.66
CA PRO A 640 -25.40 8.05 -10.28
C PRO A 640 -24.46 8.93 -9.45
N ARG A 641 -23.49 9.56 -10.12
CA ARG A 641 -22.53 10.45 -9.49
C ARG A 641 -22.42 11.76 -10.32
N GLY A 642 -23.21 12.75 -9.98
CA GLY A 642 -23.29 14.00 -10.75
C GLY A 642 -23.69 13.74 -12.20
N ASN A 643 -22.84 14.10 -13.17
CA ASN A 643 -23.04 13.86 -14.61
C ASN A 643 -22.51 12.50 -15.09
N ALA A 644 -22.03 11.65 -14.20
CA ALA A 644 -21.49 10.33 -14.50
C ALA A 644 -22.27 9.23 -13.75
N VAL A 645 -22.07 8.00 -14.19
CA VAL A 645 -22.56 6.81 -13.52
C VAL A 645 -21.36 5.94 -13.18
N VAL A 646 -21.37 5.42 -11.98
CA VAL A 646 -20.42 4.41 -11.51
C VAL A 646 -21.03 3.05 -11.69
N VAL A 647 -20.35 2.18 -12.40
CA VAL A 647 -20.71 0.78 -12.60
C VAL A 647 -19.73 -0.09 -11.82
N ASN A 648 -20.21 -0.78 -10.81
CA ASN A 648 -19.44 -1.73 -10.02
C ASN A 648 -19.70 -3.15 -10.53
N ALA A 649 -18.64 -3.91 -10.76
CA ALA A 649 -18.74 -5.27 -11.26
C ALA A 649 -17.60 -6.15 -10.74
N SER A 650 -17.89 -7.43 -10.55
CA SER A 650 -16.88 -8.47 -10.33
C SER A 650 -16.52 -9.13 -11.65
N VAL A 651 -15.25 -9.08 -12.07
CA VAL A 651 -14.80 -9.58 -13.38
C VAL A 651 -13.54 -10.42 -13.22
N PRO A 652 -13.45 -11.61 -13.84
CA PRO A 652 -12.20 -12.38 -13.82
C PRO A 652 -11.03 -11.62 -14.44
N LEU A 653 -9.87 -11.66 -13.79
CA LEU A 653 -8.65 -10.96 -14.26
C LEU A 653 -8.29 -11.34 -15.69
N SER A 654 -8.44 -12.62 -16.05
CA SER A 654 -8.14 -13.11 -17.40
C SER A 654 -8.94 -12.40 -18.51
N ALA A 655 -10.13 -11.89 -18.18
CA ALA A 655 -11.00 -11.18 -19.10
C ALA A 655 -10.75 -9.66 -19.14
N MET A 656 -9.95 -9.13 -18.20
CA MET A 656 -9.68 -7.70 -18.09
C MET A 656 -8.49 -7.23 -18.92
N PHE A 657 -7.69 -8.14 -19.45
CA PHE A 657 -6.56 -7.77 -20.33
C PHE A 657 -7.04 -7.01 -21.56
N GLY A 658 -6.42 -5.85 -21.80
CA GLY A 658 -6.79 -4.93 -22.89
C GLY A 658 -8.04 -4.09 -22.61
N TYR A 659 -8.70 -4.24 -21.45
CA TYR A 659 -9.93 -3.51 -21.14
C TYR A 659 -9.78 -1.99 -21.18
N ALA A 660 -8.64 -1.46 -20.73
CA ALA A 660 -8.35 -0.01 -20.79
C ALA A 660 -8.47 0.56 -22.21
N THR A 661 -7.95 -0.17 -23.18
CA THR A 661 -7.99 0.23 -24.61
C THR A 661 -9.41 0.14 -25.16
N ASP A 662 -10.12 -0.93 -24.85
CA ASP A 662 -11.48 -1.15 -25.33
C ASP A 662 -12.44 -0.12 -24.71
N LEU A 663 -12.32 0.16 -23.39
CA LEU A 663 -13.10 1.18 -22.70
C LEU A 663 -12.88 2.57 -23.29
N ARG A 664 -11.62 2.97 -23.52
CA ARG A 664 -11.27 4.26 -24.12
C ARG A 664 -11.84 4.38 -25.53
N SER A 665 -11.75 3.33 -26.33
CA SER A 665 -12.31 3.30 -27.68
C SER A 665 -13.82 3.46 -27.67
N THR A 666 -14.52 2.72 -26.82
CA THR A 666 -15.98 2.70 -26.72
C THR A 666 -16.53 4.02 -26.17
N THR A 667 -15.85 4.62 -25.21
CA THR A 667 -16.33 5.82 -24.50
C THR A 667 -15.66 7.13 -25.00
N GLN A 668 -14.92 7.07 -26.09
CA GLN A 668 -14.18 8.22 -26.64
C GLN A 668 -13.20 8.85 -25.63
N GLY A 669 -12.62 8.01 -24.76
CA GLY A 669 -11.71 8.45 -23.71
C GLY A 669 -12.36 9.12 -22.51
N ARG A 670 -13.71 9.13 -22.42
CA ARG A 670 -14.45 9.84 -21.35
C ARG A 670 -14.78 8.97 -20.14
N ALA A 671 -14.53 7.66 -20.19
CA ALA A 671 -14.67 6.77 -19.05
C ALA A 671 -13.30 6.39 -18.48
N ASN A 672 -13.28 6.23 -17.16
CA ASN A 672 -12.14 5.71 -16.43
C ASN A 672 -12.57 4.45 -15.69
N TYR A 673 -11.62 3.56 -15.42
CA TYR A 673 -11.89 2.41 -14.57
C TYR A 673 -10.75 2.23 -13.56
N SER A 674 -11.09 1.60 -12.47
CA SER A 674 -10.14 1.03 -11.52
C SER A 674 -10.51 -0.42 -11.28
N MET A 675 -9.54 -1.24 -10.95
CA MET A 675 -9.76 -2.62 -10.54
C MET A 675 -8.82 -2.98 -9.40
N GLN A 676 -9.32 -3.79 -8.49
CA GLN A 676 -8.53 -4.34 -7.39
C GLN A 676 -8.86 -5.81 -7.24
N PHE A 677 -7.90 -6.58 -6.73
CA PHE A 677 -8.19 -7.98 -6.38
C PHE A 677 -9.28 -8.04 -5.31
N ASP A 678 -10.29 -8.86 -5.54
CA ASP A 678 -11.39 -9.08 -4.60
C ASP A 678 -11.24 -10.46 -3.96
N ARG A 679 -11.36 -11.51 -4.76
CA ARG A 679 -11.34 -12.90 -4.28
C ARG A 679 -10.96 -13.87 -5.38
N TYR A 680 -10.77 -15.13 -4.99
CA TYR A 680 -10.72 -16.24 -5.93
C TYR A 680 -12.12 -16.84 -6.09
N GLU A 681 -12.52 -17.14 -7.33
CA GLU A 681 -13.73 -17.89 -7.66
C GLU A 681 -13.40 -19.09 -8.54
N GLU A 682 -14.29 -20.07 -8.53
CA GLU A 682 -14.12 -21.26 -9.33
C GLU A 682 -14.27 -20.97 -10.82
N VAL A 683 -13.32 -21.47 -11.61
CA VAL A 683 -13.33 -21.36 -13.08
C VAL A 683 -14.46 -22.21 -13.65
N PRO A 684 -15.29 -21.71 -14.58
CA PRO A 684 -16.30 -22.52 -15.27
C PRO A 684 -15.67 -23.75 -15.96
N PRO A 685 -16.31 -24.92 -15.93
CA PRO A 685 -15.71 -26.19 -16.37
C PRO A 685 -15.15 -26.15 -17.79
N ASN A 686 -15.85 -25.53 -18.74
CA ASN A 686 -15.41 -25.39 -20.13
C ASN A 686 -14.12 -24.59 -20.28
N ILE A 687 -13.95 -23.55 -19.46
CA ILE A 687 -12.74 -22.69 -19.46
C ILE A 687 -11.61 -23.40 -18.70
N ALA A 688 -11.96 -24.11 -17.61
CA ALA A 688 -10.98 -24.89 -16.87
C ALA A 688 -10.32 -25.96 -17.76
N GLU A 689 -11.10 -26.63 -18.62
CA GLU A 689 -10.59 -27.58 -19.60
C GLU A 689 -9.60 -26.94 -20.57
N GLU A 690 -9.91 -25.78 -21.14
CA GLU A 690 -9.01 -25.05 -22.02
C GLU A 690 -7.70 -24.65 -21.32
N ILE A 691 -7.78 -24.18 -20.08
CA ILE A 691 -6.62 -23.80 -19.26
C ILE A 691 -5.74 -25.01 -19.00
N ILE A 692 -6.32 -26.15 -18.64
CA ILE A 692 -5.60 -27.38 -18.35
C ILE A 692 -4.90 -27.90 -19.61
N GLU A 693 -5.63 -27.98 -20.73
CA GLU A 693 -5.05 -28.42 -22.02
C GLU A 693 -3.87 -27.52 -22.46
N HIS A 694 -4.03 -26.21 -22.32
CA HIS A 694 -2.97 -25.28 -22.67
C HIS A 694 -1.72 -25.43 -21.76
N ARG A 695 -1.93 -25.76 -20.49
CA ARG A 695 -0.85 -25.89 -19.50
C ARG A 695 -0.14 -27.22 -19.56
N THR A 696 -0.92 -28.33 -19.68
CA THR A 696 -0.37 -29.69 -19.63
C THR A 696 0.00 -30.23 -21.01
N GLY A 697 -0.49 -29.63 -22.08
CA GLY A 697 -0.34 -30.13 -23.45
C GLY A 697 -1.12 -31.41 -23.74
N GLU A 698 -1.91 -31.89 -22.79
CA GLU A 698 -2.73 -33.09 -22.92
C GLU A 698 -4.23 -32.73 -22.97
N PRO A 699 -5.01 -33.28 -23.92
CA PRO A 699 -6.46 -33.07 -23.92
C PRO A 699 -7.11 -33.63 -22.65
N VAL A 700 -8.02 -32.88 -22.04
CA VAL A 700 -8.76 -33.28 -20.87
C VAL A 700 -9.62 -34.52 -21.23
N GLY A 701 -9.29 -35.70 -20.66
CA GLY A 701 -9.96 -36.95 -20.91
C GLY A 701 -9.05 -38.09 -21.39
N ALA A 702 -7.74 -37.86 -21.62
CA ALA A 702 -6.81 -38.92 -22.04
C ALA A 702 -6.27 -39.78 -20.89
N GLY A 703 -6.70 -39.52 -19.63
CA GLY A 703 -6.19 -40.19 -18.43
C GLY A 703 -7.29 -40.62 -17.44
N ALA A 704 -8.40 -41.24 -17.91
CA ALA A 704 -9.36 -41.89 -17.03
C ALA A 704 -9.19 -43.41 -17.05
#